data_947d2995191a24050cbdd1a9cb350259
#
_entry.id   947d2995191a24050cbdd1a9cb350259
#
_cell.length_a   1.000
_cell.length_b   1.000
_cell.length_c   1.000
_cell.angle_alpha   90.00
_cell.angle_beta   90.00
_cell.angle_gamma   90.00
#
_symmetry.space_group_name_H-M   'P 1'
#
loop_
_entity.id
_entity.type
_entity.pdbx_description
1 polymer ?
#
loop_
_entity_poly.entity_id
_entity_poly.type
_entity_poly.pdbx_seq_one_letter_code
_entity_poly.pdbx_strand_id
1 'polypeptide(L)'
;MLGIRGEGLVHDRTGEPIDSVSTAFQQGDLPHSGGQYRRVANVEAITQADGREHVEVYADVTYNGWILYEIGKPVFHGAHLAVRDETAYALYYDTLTLVVLAGATQDAAVRRDVQAALDASWARFRAGDLPGARAALAASLAAPSDSDFVYDAVGHGHLDMAWLWPLSETKRKAARTYVRALNTAERRGDVVYGTSQPQQMAWMKAHQPALFERLKAAVAAGTIELQGSFWIEPDTNLPSGESLVRQAIVGRRFMQEEFGLADDDLRLCWLPDTFGYNGNLPQILRGTGMDWFQTIKLAWNRVNDFPNRTFRWRGIDGSEVLVHMPPEGDYNARGAADGLLKGIAQYPERDLGSALLVYGSGDGGGGPGEIHEQLLDREATPDGIRGLPRVRRRSAADFFRDLERRHIADEAVEHVHDGELYLETHQGTYTTQGAIKRWNRVLQRGLHDVEALAVAAGVQVAGTGERVRADLDPVWREVLLNQFHDIIPGSSIERVNREAVATYERLDAVVETEADALIATLPAAPDAVALNLAPVARTEWVKAGSTWNHAEVGPYAAAPLTPAHAAFPELTHTADTASNGVLTLRFGATGEIVSCVDAAGGEHAGAGLNRLVLNRDPYLFPFNAWDIDQNYVTKPSRALRLESARTEIDGPRILRHHVPEAGSSLVRFETRVQWHQKHRMLRAEFRPTHSGDAARCEIQFGHILRPTTERDAVEKAQFEVCAHQWLSVEDADGGFALLNDGKYGHRAKHGLVSLNLLRSPVYPDKTADRGEHRFTYAFRPFEFDALDEVIADGYRLNQPLRLAAVAPFAPLASTDDPGVIVETIKPAEHGAGAVLRLYESLGRTTATALTTTIPHRTATETDLLERPIGPADLSRLEFTPFQIRTIHLEPRCLNPPARRRSAPSAPSRSGRRPSPWSPPASARTSCSRR
;
A
#
# COMPACT_ATOMS: atom_id res chain seq x y z
N MET A 1 -31.75 23.95 0.59
CA MET A 1 -30.37 24.20 0.12
C MET A 1 -29.60 24.84 1.26
N LEU A 2 -28.46 24.28 1.61
CA LEU A 2 -27.55 24.86 2.60
C LEU A 2 -26.39 25.55 1.86
N GLY A 3 -26.28 26.86 2.02
CA GLY A 3 -25.15 27.64 1.48
C GLY A 3 -23.94 27.49 2.39
N ILE A 4 -23.17 26.40 2.23
CA ILE A 4 -21.97 26.13 3.01
C ILE A 4 -20.77 26.12 2.08
N ARG A 5 -19.80 26.97 2.36
CA ARG A 5 -18.46 26.86 1.76
C ARG A 5 -17.64 25.91 2.63
N GLY A 6 -17.34 24.72 2.12
CA GLY A 6 -16.68 23.64 2.84
C GLY A 6 -17.42 22.32 2.65
N GLU A 7 -17.01 21.31 3.41
CA GLU A 7 -17.64 19.99 3.45
C GLU A 7 -18.38 19.84 4.77
N GLY A 8 -19.57 19.28 4.76
CA GLY A 8 -20.35 19.10 5.97
C GLY A 8 -21.13 17.80 6.01
N LEU A 9 -21.09 17.10 7.14
CA LEU A 9 -22.01 16.04 7.47
C LEU A 9 -23.22 16.64 8.14
N VAL A 10 -24.42 16.36 7.61
CA VAL A 10 -25.68 16.90 8.12
C VAL A 10 -26.35 15.84 8.99
N HIS A 11 -26.71 16.24 10.20
CA HIS A 11 -27.34 15.40 11.21
C HIS A 11 -28.73 15.90 11.54
N ASP A 12 -29.58 15.00 11.95
CA ASP A 12 -30.83 15.33 12.62
C ASP A 12 -30.60 15.76 14.10
N ARG A 13 -31.65 16.04 14.82
CA ARG A 13 -31.59 16.41 16.25
C ARG A 13 -31.11 15.30 17.18
N THR A 14 -31.11 14.03 16.73
CA THR A 14 -30.59 12.89 17.51
C THR A 14 -29.11 12.68 17.33
N GLY A 15 -28.51 13.36 16.35
CA GLY A 15 -27.12 13.21 15.95
C GLY A 15 -26.90 12.15 14.86
N GLU A 16 -27.98 11.60 14.28
CA GLU A 16 -27.86 10.65 13.17
C GLU A 16 -27.55 11.37 11.87
N PRO A 17 -26.60 10.85 11.07
CA PRO A 17 -26.26 11.41 9.76
C PRO A 17 -27.42 11.21 8.78
N ILE A 18 -27.93 12.30 8.22
CA ILE A 18 -29.04 12.28 7.26
C ILE A 18 -28.63 12.67 5.85
N ASP A 19 -27.58 13.47 5.68
CA ASP A 19 -27.07 13.87 4.37
C ASP A 19 -25.66 14.47 4.48
N SER A 20 -25.06 14.84 3.35
CA SER A 20 -23.80 15.55 3.30
C SER A 20 -23.82 16.69 2.29
N VAL A 21 -23.00 17.70 2.55
CA VAL A 21 -22.74 18.81 1.62
C VAL A 21 -21.25 18.90 1.37
N SER A 22 -20.86 19.11 0.14
CA SER A 22 -19.46 19.31 -0.22
C SER A 22 -19.36 20.41 -1.26
N THR A 23 -18.32 21.22 -1.15
CA THR A 23 -18.02 22.30 -2.11
C THR A 23 -16.71 22.11 -2.84
N ALA A 24 -15.84 21.26 -2.30
CA ALA A 24 -14.60 20.94 -2.95
C ALA A 24 -14.85 19.88 -4.02
N PHE A 25 -14.16 19.93 -5.12
CA PHE A 25 -14.04 18.89 -6.15
C PHE A 25 -15.26 18.21 -6.70
N GLN A 26 -16.37 18.21 -6.01
CA GLN A 26 -17.59 17.62 -6.54
C GLN A 26 -18.10 18.48 -7.66
N GLN A 27 -17.43 18.33 -8.77
CA GLN A 27 -17.77 18.95 -10.05
C GLN A 27 -19.18 18.60 -10.55
N GLY A 28 -19.88 17.77 -9.78
CA GLY A 28 -21.19 17.28 -10.11
C GLY A 28 -22.32 18.27 -9.93
N ASP A 29 -22.16 19.28 -9.10
CA ASP A 29 -23.24 20.22 -8.83
C ASP A 29 -23.00 21.54 -9.56
N LEU A 30 -23.58 21.70 -10.74
CA LEU A 30 -23.69 22.91 -11.53
C LEU A 30 -22.41 23.77 -11.59
N PRO A 31 -21.57 23.66 -12.63
CA PRO A 31 -20.29 24.37 -12.73
C PRO A 31 -20.39 25.90 -12.75
N HIS A 32 -21.57 26.47 -12.84
CA HIS A 32 -21.75 27.90 -13.06
C HIS A 32 -22.47 28.66 -11.97
N SER A 33 -22.80 28.03 -10.84
CA SER A 33 -23.45 28.72 -9.72
C SER A 33 -22.51 29.60 -8.87
N GLY A 34 -21.29 29.87 -9.36
CA GLY A 34 -20.31 30.67 -8.65
C GLY A 34 -19.82 30.08 -7.33
N GLY A 35 -19.98 28.80 -7.12
CA GLY A 35 -19.46 28.08 -5.95
C GLY A 35 -20.12 28.42 -4.61
N GLN A 36 -21.18 29.21 -4.59
CA GLN A 36 -21.74 29.73 -3.36
C GLN A 36 -22.88 28.92 -2.77
N TYR A 37 -23.60 28.12 -3.56
CA TYR A 37 -24.79 27.40 -3.12
C TYR A 37 -24.71 25.96 -3.56
N ARG A 38 -24.70 25.11 -2.58
CA ARG A 38 -24.81 23.70 -2.83
C ARG A 38 -25.93 23.09 -2.03
N ARG A 39 -26.43 22.16 -2.68
CA ARG A 39 -27.50 21.25 -2.51
C ARG A 39 -28.02 21.10 -1.09
N VAL A 40 -29.02 20.71 -1.19
CA VAL A 40 -30.21 20.21 -0.64
C VAL A 40 -29.97 18.94 0.15
N ALA A 41 -29.99 19.01 1.47
CA ALA A 41 -30.51 17.95 2.26
C ALA A 41 -31.96 17.67 1.79
N ASN A 42 -32.35 16.44 1.50
CA ASN A 42 -33.71 16.13 1.08
C ASN A 42 -34.69 16.47 2.22
N VAL A 43 -35.38 17.61 2.08
CA VAL A 43 -36.29 18.10 3.11
C VAL A 43 -37.41 17.10 3.37
N GLU A 44 -37.82 16.29 2.38
CA GLU A 44 -38.82 15.25 2.58
C GLU A 44 -38.35 14.18 3.57
N ALA A 45 -37.10 13.75 3.50
CA ALA A 45 -36.57 12.80 4.49
C ALA A 45 -36.49 13.41 5.89
N ILE A 46 -36.26 14.72 5.99
CA ILE A 46 -36.19 15.45 7.25
C ILE A 46 -37.58 15.70 7.82
N THR A 47 -38.54 16.08 6.97
CA THR A 47 -39.94 16.38 7.41
C THR A 47 -40.75 15.16 7.66
N GLN A 48 -40.55 14.05 6.96
CA GLN A 48 -41.25 12.78 7.21
C GLN A 48 -40.87 12.15 8.55
N ALA A 49 -39.63 12.39 9.01
CA ALA A 49 -39.19 11.85 10.29
C ALA A 49 -39.87 12.51 11.51
N ASP A 50 -40.39 13.75 11.39
CA ASP A 50 -40.81 14.54 12.54
C ASP A 50 -42.28 15.03 12.49
N GLY A 51 -42.92 15.06 11.33
CA GLY A 51 -44.30 15.53 11.16
C GLY A 51 -44.53 16.99 11.62
N ARG A 52 -43.49 17.83 11.65
CA ARG A 52 -43.52 19.18 12.19
C ARG A 52 -43.33 20.23 11.09
N GLU A 53 -43.90 21.40 11.30
CA GLU A 53 -43.68 22.60 10.46
C GLU A 53 -42.26 23.20 10.61
N HIS A 54 -41.46 22.72 11.57
CA HIS A 54 -40.12 23.22 11.88
C HIS A 54 -39.11 22.09 11.72
N VAL A 55 -38.12 22.34 10.87
CA VAL A 55 -37.02 21.42 10.59
C VAL A 55 -35.74 21.91 11.26
N GLU A 56 -35.14 21.10 12.10
CA GLU A 56 -33.88 21.39 12.77
C GLU A 56 -32.79 20.41 12.29
N VAL A 57 -31.70 20.93 11.77
CA VAL A 57 -30.55 20.15 11.30
C VAL A 57 -29.26 20.76 11.84
N TYR A 58 -28.29 19.88 12.10
CA TYR A 58 -26.95 20.24 12.53
C TYR A 58 -25.96 19.86 11.43
N ALA A 59 -25.03 20.75 11.11
CA ALA A 59 -23.99 20.46 10.12
C ALA A 59 -22.62 20.54 10.78
N ASP A 60 -21.89 19.42 10.78
CA ASP A 60 -20.47 19.35 11.15
C ASP A 60 -19.62 19.69 9.94
N VAL A 61 -19.13 20.95 9.87
CA VAL A 61 -18.51 21.52 8.69
C VAL A 61 -17.02 21.66 8.88
N THR A 62 -16.27 21.23 7.86
CA THR A 62 -14.85 21.48 7.74
C THR A 62 -14.53 22.17 6.42
N TYR A 63 -13.34 22.77 6.36
CA TYR A 63 -12.82 23.35 5.13
C TYR A 63 -11.44 22.77 4.88
N ASN A 64 -11.37 21.87 3.91
CA ASN A 64 -10.11 21.33 3.40
C ASN A 64 -9.83 22.05 2.07
N GLY A 65 -8.98 23.07 2.14
CA GLY A 65 -8.55 23.78 0.95
C GLY A 65 -7.89 22.81 -0.02
N TRP A 66 -8.33 22.81 -1.26
CA TRP A 66 -7.70 22.03 -2.29
C TRP A 66 -6.49 22.71 -2.89
N ILE A 67 -5.62 21.90 -3.48
CA ILE A 67 -4.23 22.12 -3.91
C ILE A 67 -3.89 23.56 -4.36
N LEU A 68 -4.79 24.31 -4.97
CA LEU A 68 -4.44 25.57 -5.61
C LEU A 68 -5.48 26.67 -5.50
N TYR A 69 -6.72 26.37 -5.12
CA TYR A 69 -7.81 27.27 -5.45
C TYR A 69 -8.53 27.90 -4.27
N GLU A 70 -8.39 27.36 -3.07
CA GLU A 70 -9.15 27.90 -1.95
C GLU A 70 -8.36 27.93 -0.63
N ILE A 71 -7.77 29.07 -0.34
CA ILE A 71 -7.35 29.43 1.01
C ILE A 71 -8.58 30.08 1.67
N GLY A 72 -9.19 29.43 2.67
CA GLY A 72 -10.36 29.99 3.28
C GLY A 72 -10.77 29.35 4.58
N LYS A 73 -11.89 29.80 5.10
CA LYS A 73 -12.57 29.24 6.27
C LYS A 73 -13.93 28.71 5.84
N PRO A 74 -14.53 27.76 6.57
CA PRO A 74 -15.93 27.41 6.37
C PRO A 74 -16.76 28.69 6.50
N VAL A 75 -17.67 28.90 5.57
CA VAL A 75 -18.58 30.04 5.60
C VAL A 75 -20.00 29.55 5.38
N PHE A 76 -20.90 30.00 6.21
CA PHE A 76 -22.31 29.76 6.04
C PHE A 76 -22.96 30.95 5.32
N HIS A 77 -23.53 30.70 4.16
CA HIS A 77 -24.20 31.69 3.32
C HIS A 77 -25.71 31.72 3.47
N GLY A 78 -26.26 30.95 4.42
CA GLY A 78 -27.69 30.83 4.67
C GLY A 78 -28.27 29.50 4.24
N ALA A 79 -29.54 29.32 4.56
CA ALA A 79 -30.34 28.17 4.16
C ALA A 79 -31.53 28.65 3.34
N HIS A 80 -31.85 27.93 2.28
CA HIS A 80 -32.98 28.24 1.40
C HIS A 80 -33.85 27.01 1.23
N LEU A 81 -35.15 27.19 1.47
CA LEU A 81 -36.16 26.24 1.03
C LEU A 81 -36.59 26.63 -0.38
N ALA A 82 -36.56 25.68 -1.29
CA ALA A 82 -36.92 25.90 -2.68
C ALA A 82 -37.80 24.76 -3.20
N VAL A 83 -38.71 25.06 -4.08
CA VAL A 83 -39.45 24.10 -4.88
C VAL A 83 -38.78 24.00 -6.24
N ARG A 84 -38.43 22.79 -6.66
CA ARG A 84 -37.78 22.53 -7.95
C ARG A 84 -38.85 22.51 -9.06
N ASP A 85 -38.65 23.27 -10.12
CA ASP A 85 -39.39 23.10 -11.35
C ASP A 85 -38.84 21.87 -12.11
N GLU A 86 -39.59 20.78 -12.08
CA GLU A 86 -39.16 19.51 -12.66
C GLU A 86 -38.98 19.57 -14.18
N THR A 87 -39.77 20.44 -14.87
CA THR A 87 -39.63 20.60 -16.33
C THR A 87 -38.32 21.32 -16.67
N ALA A 88 -38.05 22.41 -15.96
CA ALA A 88 -36.81 23.15 -16.15
C ALA A 88 -35.59 22.31 -15.77
N TYR A 89 -35.67 21.55 -14.70
CA TYR A 89 -34.63 20.64 -14.24
C TYR A 89 -34.32 19.53 -15.25
N ALA A 90 -35.34 18.85 -15.75
CA ALA A 90 -35.17 17.82 -16.77
C ALA A 90 -34.66 18.42 -18.09
N LEU A 91 -35.18 19.58 -18.55
CA LEU A 91 -34.70 20.28 -19.72
C LEU A 91 -33.20 20.60 -19.64
N TYR A 92 -32.72 21.00 -18.46
CA TYR A 92 -31.30 21.30 -18.25
C TYR A 92 -30.43 20.07 -18.58
N TYR A 93 -30.74 18.92 -18.00
CA TYR A 93 -29.95 17.72 -18.26
C TYR A 93 -30.16 17.10 -19.64
N ASP A 94 -31.37 17.16 -20.19
CA ASP A 94 -31.66 16.77 -21.57
C ASP A 94 -30.79 17.59 -22.54
N THR A 95 -30.69 18.89 -22.30
CA THR A 95 -29.86 19.82 -23.07
C THR A 95 -28.38 19.51 -22.87
N LEU A 96 -27.94 19.34 -21.61
CA LEU A 96 -26.54 19.07 -21.28
C LEU A 96 -26.02 17.81 -21.96
N THR A 97 -26.79 16.70 -21.90
CA THR A 97 -26.43 15.43 -22.56
C THR A 97 -26.21 15.66 -24.06
N LEU A 98 -27.14 16.33 -24.75
CA LEU A 98 -27.04 16.56 -26.18
C LEU A 98 -25.97 17.58 -26.58
N VAL A 99 -25.73 18.60 -25.77
CA VAL A 99 -24.64 19.57 -25.99
C VAL A 99 -23.28 18.88 -25.90
N VAL A 100 -23.09 18.02 -24.88
CA VAL A 100 -21.84 17.27 -24.73
C VAL A 100 -21.68 16.29 -25.90
N LEU A 101 -22.72 15.58 -26.30
CA LEU A 101 -22.71 14.68 -27.46
C LEU A 101 -22.36 15.43 -28.75
N ALA A 102 -23.03 16.57 -29.04
CA ALA A 102 -22.75 17.37 -30.24
C ALA A 102 -21.30 17.88 -30.29
N GLY A 103 -20.74 18.21 -29.12
CA GLY A 103 -19.35 18.64 -28.99
C GLY A 103 -18.32 17.53 -29.19
N ALA A 104 -18.63 16.34 -28.71
CA ALA A 104 -17.68 15.22 -28.66
C ALA A 104 -17.73 14.30 -29.90
N THR A 105 -18.92 14.12 -30.49
CA THR A 105 -19.07 13.17 -31.61
C THR A 105 -18.28 13.57 -32.85
N GLN A 106 -17.65 12.59 -33.50
CA GLN A 106 -17.02 12.75 -34.82
C GLN A 106 -17.98 12.47 -35.99
N ASP A 107 -19.17 11.89 -35.72
CA ASP A 107 -20.20 11.67 -36.74
C ASP A 107 -20.90 12.99 -37.10
N ALA A 108 -20.70 13.43 -38.35
CA ALA A 108 -21.26 14.69 -38.82
C ALA A 108 -22.79 14.64 -38.96
N ALA A 109 -23.39 13.46 -39.15
CA ALA A 109 -24.85 13.31 -39.26
C ALA A 109 -25.46 13.42 -37.85
N VAL A 110 -24.93 12.69 -36.89
CA VAL A 110 -25.35 12.79 -35.46
C VAL A 110 -25.22 14.23 -34.97
N ARG A 111 -24.09 14.88 -35.26
CA ARG A 111 -23.86 16.28 -34.84
C ARG A 111 -24.91 17.23 -35.43
N ARG A 112 -25.21 17.12 -36.72
CA ARG A 112 -26.21 17.98 -37.38
C ARG A 112 -27.62 17.78 -36.80
N ASP A 113 -28.02 16.49 -36.62
CA ASP A 113 -29.36 16.16 -36.14
C ASP A 113 -29.54 16.65 -34.68
N VAL A 114 -28.53 16.42 -33.83
CA VAL A 114 -28.54 16.90 -32.45
C VAL A 114 -28.52 18.43 -32.39
N GLN A 115 -27.69 19.12 -33.22
CA GLN A 115 -27.66 20.59 -33.26
C GLN A 115 -29.01 21.16 -33.68
N ALA A 116 -29.68 20.59 -34.67
CA ALA A 116 -31.01 21.02 -35.10
C ALA A 116 -32.05 20.87 -33.96
N ALA A 117 -31.98 19.80 -33.18
CA ALA A 117 -32.85 19.63 -32.00
C ALA A 117 -32.55 20.67 -30.91
N LEU A 118 -31.26 20.95 -30.65
CA LEU A 118 -30.84 21.97 -29.69
C LEU A 118 -31.31 23.38 -30.12
N ASP A 119 -31.19 23.75 -31.41
CA ASP A 119 -31.64 25.03 -31.91
C ASP A 119 -33.17 25.17 -31.82
N ALA A 120 -33.93 24.10 -32.10
CA ALA A 120 -35.38 24.12 -31.93
C ALA A 120 -35.79 24.23 -30.45
N SER A 121 -35.10 23.55 -29.57
CA SER A 121 -35.30 23.64 -28.11
C SER A 121 -34.99 25.05 -27.59
N TRP A 122 -33.88 25.63 -28.03
CA TRP A 122 -33.49 26.99 -27.66
C TRP A 122 -34.53 28.04 -28.07
N ALA A 123 -35.08 27.92 -29.28
CA ALA A 123 -36.14 28.83 -29.76
C ALA A 123 -37.40 28.77 -28.89
N ARG A 124 -37.82 27.55 -28.44
CA ARG A 124 -38.94 27.34 -27.52
C ARG A 124 -38.63 27.91 -26.14
N PHE A 125 -37.46 27.60 -25.61
CA PHE A 125 -37.01 28.09 -24.30
C PHE A 125 -37.05 29.64 -24.25
N ARG A 126 -36.54 30.32 -25.27
CA ARG A 126 -36.61 31.78 -25.37
C ARG A 126 -38.02 32.34 -25.48
N ALA A 127 -38.95 31.55 -25.97
CA ALA A 127 -40.38 31.90 -25.98
C ALA A 127 -41.11 31.60 -24.65
N GLY A 128 -40.38 31.08 -23.64
CA GLY A 128 -40.96 30.71 -22.33
C GLY A 128 -41.70 29.36 -22.34
N ASP A 129 -41.62 28.59 -23.42
CA ASP A 129 -42.26 27.27 -23.58
C ASP A 129 -41.30 26.16 -23.15
N LEU A 130 -41.15 25.94 -21.82
CA LEU A 130 -40.29 24.89 -21.27
C LEU A 130 -40.72 23.47 -21.70
N PRO A 131 -42.02 23.10 -21.67
CA PRO A 131 -42.44 21.78 -22.16
C PRO A 131 -42.15 21.57 -23.65
N GLY A 132 -42.36 22.58 -24.48
CA GLY A 132 -42.07 22.52 -25.90
C GLY A 132 -40.55 22.46 -26.18
N ALA A 133 -39.76 23.17 -25.40
CA ALA A 133 -38.31 23.08 -25.48
C ALA A 133 -37.81 21.66 -25.17
N ARG A 134 -38.31 21.04 -24.14
CA ARG A 134 -37.98 19.66 -23.78
C ARG A 134 -38.48 18.65 -24.85
N ALA A 135 -39.69 18.84 -25.35
CA ALA A 135 -40.25 18.00 -26.40
C ALA A 135 -39.39 18.01 -27.70
N ALA A 136 -38.78 19.14 -28.04
CA ALA A 136 -37.88 19.27 -29.18
C ALA A 136 -36.63 18.39 -29.10
N LEU A 137 -36.17 18.02 -27.88
CA LEU A 137 -35.00 17.17 -27.65
C LEU A 137 -35.34 15.67 -27.63
N ALA A 138 -36.61 15.32 -27.42
CA ALA A 138 -37.04 13.96 -27.11
C ALA A 138 -36.66 12.95 -28.22
N ALA A 139 -36.79 13.32 -29.49
CA ALA A 139 -36.46 12.43 -30.60
C ALA A 139 -34.96 12.09 -30.67
N SER A 140 -34.06 13.05 -30.34
CA SER A 140 -32.61 12.80 -30.31
C SER A 140 -32.20 11.95 -29.11
N LEU A 141 -32.84 12.13 -27.96
CA LEU A 141 -32.61 11.33 -26.76
C LEU A 141 -33.14 9.90 -26.89
N ALA A 142 -34.19 9.68 -27.67
CA ALA A 142 -34.79 8.37 -27.89
C ALA A 142 -34.27 7.64 -29.14
N ALA A 143 -33.40 8.27 -29.93
CA ALA A 143 -32.78 7.62 -31.07
C ALA A 143 -31.83 6.51 -30.60
N PRO A 144 -32.05 5.23 -31.01
CA PRO A 144 -31.27 4.12 -30.46
C PRO A 144 -29.81 4.17 -30.86
N SER A 145 -28.95 3.68 -29.97
CA SER A 145 -27.54 3.49 -30.26
C SER A 145 -27.29 2.58 -31.45
N ASP A 146 -26.34 2.95 -32.26
CA ASP A 146 -25.84 2.17 -33.41
C ASP A 146 -24.56 1.39 -33.07
N SER A 147 -24.17 1.36 -31.79
CA SER A 147 -22.99 0.65 -31.29
C SER A 147 -23.35 -0.67 -30.60
N ASP A 148 -22.59 -1.71 -30.90
CA ASP A 148 -22.65 -3.00 -30.19
C ASP A 148 -21.84 -2.98 -28.87
N PHE A 149 -21.01 -1.97 -28.68
CA PHE A 149 -20.17 -1.85 -27.48
C PHE A 149 -20.99 -1.40 -26.26
N VAL A 150 -20.67 -1.97 -25.08
CA VAL A 150 -21.39 -1.71 -23.83
C VAL A 150 -20.42 -1.27 -22.74
N TYR A 151 -20.71 -0.15 -22.10
CA TYR A 151 -20.09 0.19 -20.81
C TYR A 151 -20.90 -0.38 -19.65
N ASP A 152 -20.22 -1.11 -18.76
CA ASP A 152 -20.72 -1.51 -17.44
C ASP A 152 -20.36 -0.42 -16.43
N ALA A 153 -21.38 0.37 -16.03
CA ALA A 153 -21.19 1.55 -15.18
C ALA A 153 -21.36 1.20 -13.71
N VAL A 154 -20.32 1.43 -12.91
CA VAL A 154 -20.32 1.30 -11.45
C VAL A 154 -19.99 2.64 -10.82
N GLY A 155 -20.82 3.07 -9.86
CA GLY A 155 -20.55 4.27 -9.07
C GLY A 155 -19.37 4.04 -8.14
N HIS A 156 -18.48 5.02 -8.03
CA HIS A 156 -17.32 4.93 -7.16
C HIS A 156 -16.93 6.31 -6.62
N GLY A 157 -16.25 6.32 -5.49
CA GLY A 157 -15.66 7.53 -4.93
C GLY A 157 -14.40 7.18 -4.18
N HIS A 158 -13.26 7.12 -4.92
CA HIS A 158 -11.96 6.95 -4.31
C HIS A 158 -11.78 7.93 -3.14
N LEU A 159 -11.34 7.44 -2.00
CA LEU A 159 -11.16 8.25 -0.80
C LEU A 159 -9.82 7.94 -0.14
N ASP A 160 -8.91 8.90 -0.22
CA ASP A 160 -7.62 8.80 0.43
C ASP A 160 -7.74 8.71 1.95
N MET A 161 -7.04 7.71 2.54
CA MET A 161 -6.96 7.57 3.99
C MET A 161 -6.34 8.79 4.67
N ALA A 162 -5.36 9.38 4.03
CA ALA A 162 -4.79 10.69 4.34
C ALA A 162 -4.04 11.19 3.10
N TRP A 163 -4.03 12.49 2.88
CA TRP A 163 -3.35 13.14 1.78
C TRP A 163 -3.14 14.62 2.07
N LEU A 164 -4.03 15.48 1.54
CA LEU A 164 -4.06 16.91 1.89
C LEU A 164 -4.88 17.17 3.16
N TRP A 165 -5.27 16.12 3.83
CA TRP A 165 -5.99 16.10 5.11
C TRP A 165 -5.51 14.90 5.96
N PRO A 166 -5.66 14.98 7.29
CA PRO A 166 -5.25 13.91 8.20
C PRO A 166 -6.28 12.78 8.29
N LEU A 167 -5.89 11.62 8.84
CA LEU A 167 -6.75 10.47 9.12
C LEU A 167 -8.04 10.84 9.87
N SER A 168 -7.96 11.81 10.78
CA SER A 168 -9.14 12.29 11.53
C SER A 168 -10.20 12.92 10.62
N GLU A 169 -9.81 13.54 9.52
CA GLU A 169 -10.74 14.10 8.55
C GLU A 169 -11.30 13.03 7.61
N THR A 170 -10.50 12.00 7.28
CA THR A 170 -10.99 10.88 6.45
C THR A 170 -12.16 10.15 7.12
N LYS A 171 -12.15 10.00 8.44
CA LYS A 171 -13.29 9.43 9.18
C LYS A 171 -14.60 10.21 8.93
N ARG A 172 -14.49 11.53 8.80
CA ARG A 172 -15.62 12.42 8.49
C ARG A 172 -15.99 12.35 7.01
N LYS A 173 -14.98 12.31 6.11
CA LYS A 173 -15.20 12.17 4.67
C LYS A 173 -15.87 10.82 4.33
N ALA A 174 -15.46 9.73 4.97
CA ALA A 174 -16.09 8.43 4.82
C ALA A 174 -17.57 8.47 5.20
N ALA A 175 -17.91 9.06 6.34
CA ALA A 175 -19.31 9.20 6.74
C ALA A 175 -20.11 10.04 5.74
N ARG A 176 -19.54 11.15 5.22
CA ARG A 176 -20.18 11.97 4.17
C ARG A 176 -20.41 11.20 2.88
N THR A 177 -19.41 10.40 2.46
CA THR A 177 -19.49 9.59 1.26
C THR A 177 -20.55 8.51 1.38
N TYR A 178 -20.53 7.76 2.47
CA TYR A 178 -21.46 6.63 2.65
C TYR A 178 -22.91 7.08 2.86
N VAL A 179 -23.18 8.13 3.62
CA VAL A 179 -24.55 8.63 3.75
C VAL A 179 -25.12 9.07 2.42
N ARG A 180 -24.30 9.67 1.55
CA ARG A 180 -24.72 10.08 0.21
C ARG A 180 -24.96 8.88 -0.72
N ALA A 181 -24.05 7.91 -0.73
CA ALA A 181 -24.19 6.69 -1.51
C ALA A 181 -25.47 5.93 -1.10
N LEU A 182 -25.69 5.73 0.20
CA LEU A 182 -26.88 5.09 0.72
C LEU A 182 -28.16 5.84 0.36
N ASN A 183 -28.20 7.15 0.55
CA ASN A 183 -29.36 7.96 0.18
C ASN A 183 -29.65 7.88 -1.33
N THR A 184 -28.63 7.77 -2.17
CA THR A 184 -28.80 7.60 -3.63
C THR A 184 -29.34 6.20 -3.94
N ALA A 185 -28.75 5.16 -3.37
CA ALA A 185 -29.20 3.78 -3.54
C ALA A 185 -30.65 3.55 -3.09
N GLU A 186 -31.01 4.08 -1.92
CA GLU A 186 -32.36 3.98 -1.37
C GLU A 186 -33.42 4.68 -2.22
N ARG A 187 -33.08 5.83 -2.81
CA ARG A 187 -34.01 6.56 -3.69
C ARG A 187 -34.19 5.93 -5.06
N ARG A 188 -33.16 5.30 -5.58
CA ARG A 188 -33.13 4.85 -6.97
C ARG A 188 -33.32 3.36 -7.15
N GLY A 189 -32.67 2.55 -6.33
CA GLY A 189 -32.76 1.09 -6.40
C GLY A 189 -32.00 0.44 -7.57
N ASP A 190 -31.56 1.20 -8.57
CA ASP A 190 -30.88 0.74 -9.77
C ASP A 190 -29.37 1.10 -9.81
N VAL A 191 -28.87 1.74 -8.79
CA VAL A 191 -27.48 2.19 -8.69
C VAL A 191 -26.67 1.20 -7.87
N VAL A 192 -25.51 0.81 -8.39
CA VAL A 192 -24.47 0.08 -7.64
C VAL A 192 -23.35 1.02 -7.32
N TYR A 193 -23.04 1.15 -6.04
CA TYR A 193 -21.90 1.94 -5.56
C TYR A 193 -20.81 1.01 -5.04
N GLY A 194 -19.61 1.08 -5.65
CA GLY A 194 -18.44 0.32 -5.26
C GLY A 194 -17.59 1.05 -4.21
N THR A 195 -17.09 0.30 -3.22
CA THR A 195 -16.16 0.80 -2.20
C THR A 195 -15.15 -0.27 -1.81
N SER A 196 -13.89 0.11 -1.57
CA SER A 196 -12.75 -0.79 -1.52
C SER A 196 -12.12 -0.95 -0.14
N GLN A 197 -12.18 -0.01 0.78
CA GLN A 197 -11.30 0.05 1.95
C GLN A 197 -12.02 -0.34 3.26
N PRO A 198 -11.91 -1.59 3.76
CA PRO A 198 -12.52 -2.04 5.01
C PRO A 198 -12.23 -1.18 6.23
N GLN A 199 -11.04 -0.56 6.29
CA GLN A 199 -10.69 0.36 7.38
C GLN A 199 -11.68 1.52 7.51
N GLN A 200 -12.22 2.04 6.42
CA GLN A 200 -13.23 3.10 6.46
C GLN A 200 -14.52 2.59 7.11
N MET A 201 -14.93 1.37 6.77
CA MET A 201 -16.12 0.73 7.33
C MET A 201 -15.93 0.39 8.81
N ALA A 202 -14.73 -0.02 9.23
CA ALA A 202 -14.40 -0.21 10.63
C ALA A 202 -14.52 1.10 11.44
N TRP A 203 -14.16 2.24 10.83
CA TRP A 203 -14.42 3.54 11.45
C TRP A 203 -15.92 3.87 11.52
N MET A 204 -16.70 3.51 10.50
CA MET A 204 -18.18 3.69 10.58
C MET A 204 -18.77 2.84 11.68
N LYS A 205 -18.37 1.57 11.80
CA LYS A 205 -18.78 0.69 12.90
C LYS A 205 -18.47 1.32 14.27
N ALA A 206 -17.29 1.91 14.44
CA ALA A 206 -16.86 2.48 15.71
C ALA A 206 -17.48 3.84 16.04
N HIS A 207 -17.72 4.69 15.03
CA HIS A 207 -18.09 6.10 15.25
C HIS A 207 -19.47 6.47 14.74
N GLN A 208 -20.06 5.69 13.84
CA GLN A 208 -21.34 5.92 13.18
C GLN A 208 -22.14 4.60 13.07
N PRO A 209 -22.46 3.93 14.18
CA PRO A 209 -22.99 2.57 14.16
C PRO A 209 -24.32 2.43 13.39
N ALA A 210 -25.21 3.41 13.44
CA ALA A 210 -26.45 3.38 12.67
C ALA A 210 -26.20 3.46 11.16
N LEU A 211 -25.24 4.28 10.72
CA LEU A 211 -24.79 4.33 9.33
C LEU A 211 -24.16 3.00 8.90
N PHE A 212 -23.40 2.35 9.80
CA PHE A 212 -22.81 1.05 9.53
C PHE A 212 -23.87 -0.05 9.32
N GLU A 213 -24.96 -0.05 10.10
CA GLU A 213 -26.06 -0.99 9.90
C GLU A 213 -26.80 -0.75 8.56
N ARG A 214 -26.95 0.52 8.13
CA ARG A 214 -27.46 0.84 6.79
C ARG A 214 -26.54 0.32 5.70
N LEU A 215 -25.21 0.44 5.88
CA LEU A 215 -24.21 -0.12 4.94
C LEU A 215 -24.36 -1.64 4.83
N LYS A 216 -24.51 -2.35 5.94
CA LYS A 216 -24.74 -3.82 5.94
C LYS A 216 -25.98 -4.20 5.15
N ALA A 217 -27.08 -3.48 5.37
CA ALA A 217 -28.32 -3.71 4.64
C ALA A 217 -28.18 -3.45 3.14
N ALA A 218 -27.45 -2.40 2.75
CA ALA A 218 -27.22 -2.06 1.36
C ALA A 218 -26.28 -3.05 0.64
N VAL A 219 -25.27 -3.58 1.34
CA VAL A 219 -24.41 -4.66 0.83
C VAL A 219 -25.25 -5.92 0.60
N ALA A 220 -26.08 -6.31 1.57
CA ALA A 220 -26.97 -7.47 1.44
C ALA A 220 -28.00 -7.31 0.30
N ALA A 221 -28.41 -6.07 -0.01
CA ALA A 221 -29.30 -5.74 -1.12
C ALA A 221 -28.57 -5.64 -2.48
N GLY A 222 -27.23 -5.67 -2.52
CA GLY A 222 -26.42 -5.54 -3.73
C GLY A 222 -26.34 -4.12 -4.31
N THR A 223 -26.78 -3.10 -3.56
CA THR A 223 -26.67 -1.68 -3.97
C THR A 223 -25.35 -1.04 -3.54
N ILE A 224 -24.66 -1.63 -2.58
CA ILE A 224 -23.26 -1.36 -2.25
C ILE A 224 -22.43 -2.60 -2.57
N GLU A 225 -21.44 -2.47 -3.44
CA GLU A 225 -20.48 -3.52 -3.77
C GLU A 225 -19.19 -3.29 -2.99
N LEU A 226 -18.74 -4.31 -2.23
CA LEU A 226 -17.44 -4.26 -1.59
C LEU A 226 -16.40 -4.74 -2.59
N GLN A 227 -15.57 -3.82 -3.05
CA GLN A 227 -14.52 -4.03 -4.04
C GLN A 227 -13.16 -4.15 -3.35
N GLY A 228 -12.33 -5.08 -3.81
CA GLY A 228 -11.04 -5.32 -3.19
C GLY A 228 -11.15 -6.04 -1.84
N SER A 229 -10.08 -6.70 -1.47
CA SER A 229 -10.01 -7.47 -0.22
C SER A 229 -8.87 -7.01 0.68
N PHE A 230 -8.11 -6.01 0.30
CA PHE A 230 -7.08 -5.41 1.15
C PHE A 230 -7.71 -4.51 2.21
N TRP A 231 -7.06 -4.42 3.36
CA TRP A 231 -7.50 -3.59 4.48
C TRP A 231 -7.68 -2.11 4.12
N ILE A 232 -6.78 -1.62 3.26
CA ILE A 232 -6.80 -0.29 2.62
C ILE A 232 -6.43 -0.44 1.14
N GLU A 233 -6.24 0.65 0.41
CA GLU A 233 -5.55 0.68 -0.88
C GLU A 233 -4.06 1.00 -0.65
N PRO A 234 -3.21 -0.02 -0.41
CA PRO A 234 -1.82 0.20 -0.03
C PRO A 234 -0.96 0.63 -1.22
N ASP A 235 0.18 1.27 -0.93
CA ASP A 235 1.34 1.19 -1.81
C ASP A 235 1.75 -0.28 -1.97
N THR A 236 2.16 -0.69 -3.17
CA THR A 236 2.55 -2.08 -3.45
C THR A 236 4.04 -2.24 -3.73
N ASN A 237 4.79 -1.15 -3.78
CA ASN A 237 6.23 -1.15 -3.99
C ASN A 237 7.03 -1.15 -2.68
N LEU A 238 6.59 -0.39 -1.67
CA LEU A 238 7.35 -0.13 -0.44
C LEU A 238 7.08 -1.12 0.70
N PRO A 239 5.84 -1.64 0.92
CA PRO A 239 5.57 -2.66 1.93
C PRO A 239 6.24 -4.00 1.61
N SER A 240 6.54 -4.81 2.64
CA SER A 240 7.03 -6.18 2.46
C SER A 240 5.95 -7.10 1.87
N GLY A 241 6.38 -8.25 1.33
CA GLY A 241 5.45 -9.27 0.83
C GLY A 241 4.48 -9.76 1.90
N GLU A 242 4.96 -10.03 3.12
CA GLU A 242 4.10 -10.41 4.24
C GLU A 242 3.09 -9.33 4.59
N SER A 243 3.46 -8.03 4.53
CA SER A 243 2.49 -6.95 4.74
C SER A 243 1.36 -6.96 3.70
N LEU A 244 1.64 -7.22 2.43
CA LEU A 244 0.61 -7.33 1.39
C LEU A 244 -0.31 -8.55 1.62
N VAL A 245 0.24 -9.67 2.07
CA VAL A 245 -0.55 -10.83 2.50
C VAL A 245 -1.45 -10.45 3.69
N ARG A 246 -0.92 -9.71 4.67
CA ARG A 246 -1.70 -9.25 5.84
C ARG A 246 -2.79 -8.24 5.48
N GLN A 247 -2.56 -7.39 4.47
CA GLN A 247 -3.63 -6.54 3.91
C GLN A 247 -4.85 -7.38 3.52
N ALA A 248 -4.62 -8.52 2.83
CA ALA A 248 -5.69 -9.43 2.42
C ALA A 248 -6.29 -10.18 3.61
N ILE A 249 -5.47 -10.75 4.51
CA ILE A 249 -5.96 -11.49 5.69
C ILE A 249 -6.89 -10.62 6.53
N VAL A 250 -6.46 -9.40 6.87
CA VAL A 250 -7.22 -8.49 7.74
C VAL A 250 -8.46 -7.96 7.02
N GLY A 251 -8.33 -7.58 5.74
CA GLY A 251 -9.42 -7.03 4.96
C GLY A 251 -10.53 -8.07 4.71
N ARG A 252 -10.16 -9.26 4.22
CA ARG A 252 -11.12 -10.36 3.98
C ARG A 252 -11.82 -10.80 5.26
N ARG A 253 -11.05 -11.00 6.34
CA ARG A 253 -11.63 -11.38 7.64
C ARG A 253 -12.69 -10.37 8.06
N PHE A 254 -12.43 -9.07 8.01
CA PHE A 254 -13.39 -8.04 8.35
C PHE A 254 -14.64 -8.10 7.45
N MET A 255 -14.47 -8.25 6.14
CA MET A 255 -15.59 -8.33 5.20
C MET A 255 -16.45 -9.58 5.42
N GLN A 256 -15.82 -10.72 5.68
CA GLN A 256 -16.54 -11.98 5.98
C GLN A 256 -17.28 -11.92 7.32
N GLU A 257 -16.63 -11.44 8.38
CA GLU A 257 -17.23 -11.36 9.73
C GLU A 257 -18.35 -10.34 9.83
N GLU A 258 -18.20 -9.17 9.19
CA GLU A 258 -19.15 -8.07 9.33
C GLU A 258 -20.29 -8.10 8.30
N PHE A 259 -20.01 -8.54 7.09
CA PHE A 259 -20.96 -8.49 5.97
C PHE A 259 -21.41 -9.88 5.48
N GLY A 260 -20.78 -10.96 5.97
CA GLY A 260 -21.13 -12.33 5.61
C GLY A 260 -20.77 -12.72 4.19
N LEU A 261 -19.79 -12.04 3.57
CA LEU A 261 -19.37 -12.31 2.20
C LEU A 261 -18.64 -13.65 2.08
N ALA A 262 -18.88 -14.36 0.99
CA ALA A 262 -18.17 -15.57 0.63
C ALA A 262 -16.85 -15.25 -0.09
N ASP A 263 -15.99 -16.26 -0.26
CA ASP A 263 -14.72 -16.10 -0.97
C ASP A 263 -14.90 -15.65 -2.42
N ASP A 264 -15.96 -16.13 -3.09
CA ASP A 264 -16.28 -15.76 -4.48
C ASP A 264 -16.70 -14.29 -4.64
N ASP A 265 -17.17 -13.65 -3.58
CA ASP A 265 -17.49 -12.22 -3.57
C ASP A 265 -16.24 -11.34 -3.44
N LEU A 266 -15.10 -11.92 -3.04
CA LEU A 266 -13.87 -11.21 -2.68
C LEU A 266 -12.71 -11.49 -3.66
N ARG A 267 -13.01 -11.75 -4.93
CA ARG A 267 -12.03 -12.09 -5.97
C ARG A 267 -11.39 -10.89 -6.67
N LEU A 268 -11.93 -9.69 -6.48
CA LEU A 268 -11.45 -8.47 -7.13
C LEU A 268 -10.47 -7.72 -6.23
N CYS A 269 -9.29 -7.37 -6.75
CA CYS A 269 -8.39 -6.39 -6.18
C CYS A 269 -8.63 -5.03 -6.86
N TRP A 270 -8.87 -4.00 -6.05
CA TRP A 270 -9.24 -2.66 -6.53
C TRP A 270 -8.26 -1.62 -6.00
N LEU A 271 -7.33 -1.16 -6.86
CA LEU A 271 -6.29 -0.19 -6.53
C LEU A 271 -6.22 0.91 -7.60
N PRO A 272 -7.16 1.86 -7.61
CA PRO A 272 -7.28 2.82 -8.70
C PRO A 272 -6.14 3.83 -8.77
N ASP A 273 -5.54 4.21 -7.63
CA ASP A 273 -4.58 5.30 -7.53
C ASP A 273 -3.18 4.92 -7.01
N THR A 274 -2.88 3.66 -6.76
CA THR A 274 -1.58 3.19 -6.27
C THR A 274 -0.46 3.39 -7.29
N PHE A 275 0.76 3.73 -6.82
CA PHE A 275 1.86 4.28 -7.62
C PHE A 275 2.73 3.22 -8.30
N GLY A 276 2.13 2.33 -9.07
CA GLY A 276 2.76 1.19 -9.72
C GLY A 276 2.69 -0.09 -8.87
N TYR A 277 2.92 -1.25 -9.50
CA TYR A 277 2.62 -2.55 -8.91
C TYR A 277 3.79 -3.50 -9.12
N ASN A 278 4.30 -4.09 -8.03
CA ASN A 278 5.46 -4.97 -8.07
C ASN A 278 5.20 -6.26 -8.85
N GLY A 279 6.27 -6.84 -9.40
CA GLY A 279 6.19 -8.01 -10.28
C GLY A 279 5.78 -9.32 -9.61
N ASN A 280 5.66 -9.36 -8.29
CA ASN A 280 5.18 -10.57 -7.57
C ASN A 280 3.76 -10.40 -7.00
N LEU A 281 3.11 -9.26 -7.24
CA LEU A 281 1.75 -9.04 -6.77
C LEU A 281 0.74 -10.06 -7.34
N PRO A 282 0.81 -10.52 -8.62
CA PRO A 282 -0.09 -11.57 -9.12
C PRO A 282 -0.08 -12.84 -8.28
N GLN A 283 1.08 -13.31 -7.83
CA GLN A 283 1.17 -14.48 -6.96
C GLN A 283 0.49 -14.24 -5.61
N ILE A 284 0.71 -13.05 -5.00
CA ILE A 284 0.08 -12.67 -3.74
C ILE A 284 -1.45 -12.61 -3.90
N LEU A 285 -1.94 -12.01 -4.98
CA LEU A 285 -3.37 -11.94 -5.28
C LEU A 285 -3.97 -13.33 -5.44
N ARG A 286 -3.38 -14.17 -6.29
CA ARG A 286 -3.84 -15.56 -6.50
C ARG A 286 -3.83 -16.36 -5.19
N GLY A 287 -2.74 -16.28 -4.45
CA GLY A 287 -2.58 -16.97 -3.17
C GLY A 287 -3.54 -16.49 -2.07
N THR A 288 -4.10 -15.30 -2.22
CA THR A 288 -5.12 -14.73 -1.34
C THR A 288 -6.54 -14.76 -1.93
N GLY A 289 -6.75 -15.50 -3.02
CA GLY A 289 -8.05 -15.72 -3.64
C GLY A 289 -8.58 -14.55 -4.45
N MET A 290 -7.70 -13.68 -4.97
CA MET A 290 -8.05 -12.59 -5.88
C MET A 290 -7.56 -12.91 -7.29
N ASP A 291 -8.48 -13.05 -8.22
CA ASP A 291 -8.22 -13.45 -9.60
C ASP A 291 -8.31 -12.25 -10.58
N TRP A 292 -8.89 -11.16 -10.12
CA TRP A 292 -9.18 -9.98 -10.92
C TRP A 292 -8.52 -8.75 -10.31
N PHE A 293 -8.03 -7.87 -11.18
CA PHE A 293 -7.32 -6.65 -10.77
C PHE A 293 -7.81 -5.44 -11.55
N GLN A 294 -8.15 -4.38 -10.83
CA GLN A 294 -8.57 -3.10 -11.41
C GLN A 294 -7.63 -1.97 -10.96
N THR A 295 -7.22 -1.17 -11.92
CA THR A 295 -6.52 0.10 -11.72
C THR A 295 -6.80 1.06 -12.87
N ILE A 296 -6.46 2.34 -12.69
CA ILE A 296 -6.38 3.32 -13.79
C ILE A 296 -5.01 4.01 -13.84
N LYS A 297 -4.16 3.82 -12.82
CA LYS A 297 -2.99 4.66 -12.57
C LYS A 297 -1.97 4.64 -13.70
N LEU A 298 -1.84 3.55 -14.44
CA LEU A 298 -0.92 3.47 -15.57
C LEU A 298 -1.32 4.39 -16.75
N ALA A 299 -2.55 4.90 -16.77
CA ALA A 299 -2.95 5.96 -17.71
C ALA A 299 -2.25 7.31 -17.42
N TRP A 300 -1.56 7.44 -16.28
CA TRP A 300 -0.78 8.62 -15.89
C TRP A 300 0.68 8.56 -16.33
N ASN A 301 1.10 7.50 -17.02
CA ASN A 301 2.43 7.40 -17.60
C ASN A 301 2.75 8.63 -18.45
N ARG A 302 4.01 9.10 -18.38
CA ARG A 302 4.40 10.36 -19.02
C ARG A 302 5.23 10.21 -20.28
N VAL A 303 5.89 9.08 -20.44
CA VAL A 303 6.83 8.82 -21.54
C VAL A 303 6.19 7.90 -22.56
N ASN A 304 5.57 6.82 -22.09
CA ASN A 304 4.93 5.82 -22.92
C ASN A 304 3.45 5.68 -22.54
N ASP A 305 2.55 5.62 -23.53
CA ASP A 305 1.20 5.16 -23.27
C ASP A 305 1.24 3.67 -22.91
N PHE A 306 0.56 3.27 -21.84
CA PHE A 306 0.46 1.86 -21.49
C PHE A 306 -0.35 1.13 -22.56
N PRO A 307 0.18 0.05 -23.19
CA PRO A 307 -0.32 -0.45 -24.47
C PRO A 307 -1.71 -1.07 -24.41
N ASN A 308 -2.07 -1.68 -23.28
CA ASN A 308 -3.32 -2.43 -23.12
C ASN A 308 -4.17 -1.88 -21.97
N ARG A 309 -5.50 -2.09 -22.08
CA ARG A 309 -6.44 -1.78 -20.99
C ARG A 309 -7.03 -3.05 -20.37
N THR A 310 -7.11 -4.12 -21.16
CA THR A 310 -7.56 -5.43 -20.70
C THR A 310 -6.53 -6.48 -21.08
N PHE A 311 -5.93 -7.13 -20.09
CA PHE A 311 -4.83 -8.06 -20.32
C PHE A 311 -4.70 -9.06 -19.17
N ARG A 312 -3.92 -10.12 -19.39
CA ARG A 312 -3.46 -11.01 -18.32
C ARG A 312 -2.16 -10.47 -17.77
N TRP A 313 -2.08 -10.30 -16.48
CA TRP A 313 -0.85 -9.87 -15.80
C TRP A 313 -0.18 -11.07 -15.17
N ARG A 314 1.02 -11.38 -15.63
CA ARG A 314 1.81 -12.52 -15.17
C ARG A 314 2.91 -12.05 -14.21
N GLY A 315 2.91 -12.62 -13.00
CA GLY A 315 3.95 -12.42 -12.00
C GLY A 315 5.26 -13.13 -12.33
N ILE A 316 6.30 -12.83 -11.54
CA ILE A 316 7.63 -13.43 -11.69
C ILE A 316 7.65 -14.95 -11.48
N ASP A 317 6.66 -15.49 -10.78
CA ASP A 317 6.46 -16.93 -10.56
C ASP A 317 5.62 -17.62 -11.64
N GLY A 318 5.05 -16.85 -12.56
CA GLY A 318 4.15 -17.34 -13.60
C GLY A 318 2.66 -17.30 -13.24
N SER A 319 2.27 -16.91 -12.03
CA SER A 319 0.86 -16.69 -11.65
C SER A 319 0.22 -15.58 -12.49
N GLU A 320 -1.04 -15.78 -12.92
CA GLU A 320 -1.75 -14.79 -13.74
C GLU A 320 -3.03 -14.30 -13.08
N VAL A 321 -3.33 -13.01 -13.26
CA VAL A 321 -4.61 -12.37 -12.92
C VAL A 321 -5.17 -11.61 -14.12
N LEU A 322 -6.50 -11.53 -14.21
CA LEU A 322 -7.16 -10.73 -15.24
C LEU A 322 -7.19 -9.26 -14.81
N VAL A 323 -6.67 -8.39 -15.65
CA VAL A 323 -6.62 -6.94 -15.41
C VAL A 323 -7.59 -6.21 -16.33
N HIS A 324 -8.28 -5.22 -15.77
CA HIS A 324 -8.99 -4.23 -16.55
C HIS A 324 -8.71 -2.82 -16.04
N MET A 325 -8.36 -1.95 -16.96
CA MET A 325 -8.21 -0.52 -16.74
C MET A 325 -9.35 0.19 -17.48
N PRO A 326 -10.28 0.88 -16.77
CA PRO A 326 -11.31 1.65 -17.43
C PRO A 326 -10.74 2.54 -18.55
N PRO A 327 -11.23 2.40 -19.78
CA PRO A 327 -10.56 3.00 -20.95
C PRO A 327 -10.64 4.53 -20.97
N GLU A 328 -11.53 5.16 -20.22
CA GLU A 328 -11.55 6.61 -20.04
C GLU A 328 -10.29 7.12 -19.33
N GLY A 329 -9.62 6.24 -18.54
CA GLY A 329 -8.37 6.52 -17.83
C GLY A 329 -8.55 7.46 -16.64
N ASP A 330 -9.75 7.44 -16.06
CA ASP A 330 -10.12 8.27 -14.92
C ASP A 330 -11.06 7.49 -13.98
N TYR A 331 -10.91 7.66 -12.66
CA TYR A 331 -11.86 7.19 -11.66
C TYR A 331 -12.84 8.28 -11.21
N ASN A 332 -12.71 9.49 -11.78
CA ASN A 332 -13.60 10.63 -11.60
C ASN A 332 -14.48 10.87 -12.83
N ALA A 333 -14.76 9.82 -13.60
CA ALA A 333 -15.54 9.93 -14.82
C ALA A 333 -16.93 10.51 -14.55
N ARG A 334 -17.39 11.40 -15.45
CA ARG A 334 -18.72 12.00 -15.30
C ARG A 334 -19.86 11.10 -15.82
N GLY A 335 -19.52 10.02 -16.56
CA GLY A 335 -20.51 9.26 -17.27
C GLY A 335 -21.19 10.12 -18.34
N ALA A 336 -20.43 10.91 -19.08
CA ALA A 336 -20.91 11.83 -20.11
C ALA A 336 -20.38 11.45 -21.50
N ALA A 337 -21.07 11.83 -22.55
CA ALA A 337 -20.78 11.48 -23.93
C ALA A 337 -19.31 11.70 -24.35
N ASP A 338 -18.67 12.76 -23.87
CA ASP A 338 -17.26 13.06 -24.17
C ASP A 338 -16.32 11.99 -23.59
N GLY A 339 -16.55 11.56 -22.35
CA GLY A 339 -15.79 10.50 -21.69
C GLY A 339 -16.01 9.15 -22.38
N LEU A 340 -17.27 8.78 -22.65
CA LEU A 340 -17.62 7.53 -23.31
C LEU A 340 -16.97 7.41 -24.69
N LEU A 341 -17.02 8.46 -25.51
CA LEU A 341 -16.41 8.50 -26.84
C LEU A 341 -14.88 8.51 -26.78
N LYS A 342 -14.29 9.26 -25.84
CA LYS A 342 -12.85 9.23 -25.60
C LYS A 342 -12.40 7.82 -25.20
N GLY A 343 -13.10 7.19 -24.26
CA GLY A 343 -12.76 5.86 -23.76
C GLY A 343 -12.74 4.82 -24.87
N ILE A 344 -13.82 4.70 -25.67
CA ILE A 344 -13.86 3.71 -26.77
C ILE A 344 -12.81 4.02 -27.86
N ALA A 345 -12.51 5.29 -28.11
CA ALA A 345 -11.51 5.64 -29.12
C ALA A 345 -10.09 5.22 -28.73
N GLN A 346 -9.78 5.20 -27.44
CA GLN A 346 -8.47 4.81 -26.90
C GLN A 346 -8.42 3.41 -26.27
N TYR A 347 -9.46 2.58 -26.48
CA TYR A 347 -9.51 1.20 -26.00
C TYR A 347 -9.00 0.23 -27.07
N PRO A 348 -7.79 -0.35 -26.91
CA PRO A 348 -7.24 -1.27 -27.89
C PRO A 348 -8.10 -2.54 -28.04
N GLU A 349 -8.58 -3.09 -26.92
CA GLU A 349 -9.31 -4.36 -26.85
C GLU A 349 -10.84 -4.19 -27.06
N ARG A 350 -11.26 -3.26 -27.92
CA ARG A 350 -12.68 -2.96 -28.17
C ARG A 350 -13.47 -4.16 -28.70
N ASP A 351 -12.80 -5.13 -29.33
CA ASP A 351 -13.41 -6.37 -29.83
C ASP A 351 -13.94 -7.26 -28.68
N LEU A 352 -13.51 -7.01 -27.45
CA LEU A 352 -14.14 -7.59 -26.26
C LEU A 352 -15.59 -7.11 -26.07
N GLY A 353 -16.04 -6.08 -26.78
CA GLY A 353 -17.42 -5.59 -26.81
C GLY A 353 -17.92 -4.92 -25.53
N SER A 354 -17.10 -4.85 -24.48
CA SER A 354 -17.47 -4.15 -23.24
C SER A 354 -16.25 -3.67 -22.44
N ALA A 355 -16.48 -2.64 -21.60
CA ALA A 355 -15.51 -2.12 -20.63
C ALA A 355 -16.22 -1.58 -19.40
N LEU A 356 -15.49 -1.38 -18.28
CA LEU A 356 -15.99 -0.65 -17.10
C LEU A 356 -16.01 0.86 -17.36
N LEU A 357 -17.05 1.50 -16.83
CA LEU A 357 -17.13 2.94 -16.58
C LEU A 357 -17.18 3.15 -15.07
N VAL A 358 -16.12 3.67 -14.49
CA VAL A 358 -16.05 4.01 -13.07
C VAL A 358 -16.37 5.49 -12.89
N TYR A 359 -17.56 5.81 -12.39
CA TYR A 359 -18.05 7.18 -12.38
C TYR A 359 -18.33 7.71 -10.97
N GLY A 360 -18.05 8.98 -10.77
CA GLY A 360 -18.22 9.65 -9.49
C GLY A 360 -17.07 10.56 -9.16
N SER A 361 -17.08 11.22 -8.00
CA SER A 361 -16.01 12.10 -7.53
C SER A 361 -15.12 11.34 -6.54
N GLY A 362 -13.80 11.42 -6.72
CA GLY A 362 -12.77 10.74 -5.93
C GLY A 362 -11.78 11.66 -5.25
N ASP A 363 -10.64 11.12 -4.85
CA ASP A 363 -9.63 11.59 -3.91
C ASP A 363 -10.24 11.91 -2.53
N GLY A 364 -11.13 12.87 -2.45
CA GLY A 364 -11.84 13.23 -1.22
C GLY A 364 -13.10 12.43 -0.94
N GLY A 365 -13.38 11.38 -1.69
CA GLY A 365 -14.64 10.65 -1.64
C GLY A 365 -15.79 11.46 -2.24
N GLY A 366 -17.03 11.10 -1.86
CA GLY A 366 -18.25 11.75 -2.35
C GLY A 366 -19.00 10.92 -3.38
N GLY A 367 -18.29 10.24 -4.26
CA GLY A 367 -18.87 9.36 -5.27
C GLY A 367 -19.82 10.03 -6.27
N PRO A 368 -20.80 9.30 -6.82
CA PRO A 368 -21.76 9.85 -7.74
C PRO A 368 -22.59 10.98 -7.14
N GLY A 369 -22.66 12.07 -7.89
CA GLY A 369 -23.53 13.22 -7.60
C GLY A 369 -24.70 13.31 -8.56
N GLU A 370 -25.54 14.32 -8.37
CA GLU A 370 -26.74 14.55 -9.18
C GLU A 370 -26.44 14.56 -10.69
N ILE A 371 -25.36 15.22 -11.10
CA ILE A 371 -24.99 15.30 -12.51
C ILE A 371 -24.68 13.93 -13.11
N HIS A 372 -23.93 13.08 -12.36
CA HIS A 372 -23.58 11.73 -12.80
C HIS A 372 -24.83 10.91 -13.04
N GLU A 373 -25.74 10.92 -12.07
CA GLU A 373 -26.98 10.15 -12.13
C GLU A 373 -27.91 10.65 -13.24
N GLN A 374 -28.01 11.98 -13.41
CA GLN A 374 -28.88 12.56 -14.41
C GLN A 374 -28.37 12.38 -15.84
N LEU A 375 -27.05 12.36 -16.06
CA LEU A 375 -26.48 12.01 -17.36
C LEU A 375 -26.70 10.52 -17.66
N LEU A 376 -26.37 9.66 -16.71
CA LEU A 376 -26.56 8.21 -16.88
C LEU A 376 -28.02 7.80 -17.04
N ASP A 377 -28.99 8.52 -16.45
CA ASP A 377 -30.41 8.27 -16.66
C ASP A 377 -30.81 8.40 -18.12
N ARG A 378 -30.13 9.22 -18.86
CA ARG A 378 -30.36 9.45 -20.29
C ARG A 378 -29.59 8.48 -21.18
N GLU A 379 -28.37 8.17 -20.77
CA GLU A 379 -27.45 7.34 -21.56
C GLU A 379 -27.62 5.85 -21.30
N ALA A 380 -28.01 5.45 -20.08
CA ALA A 380 -28.21 4.05 -19.69
C ALA A 380 -29.66 3.55 -19.96
N THR A 381 -30.32 4.07 -20.98
CA THR A 381 -31.60 3.51 -21.45
C THR A 381 -31.35 2.18 -22.18
N PRO A 382 -32.35 1.28 -22.25
CA PRO A 382 -32.17 -0.02 -22.93
C PRO A 382 -31.65 0.09 -24.35
N ASP A 383 -32.09 1.09 -25.12
CA ASP A 383 -31.70 1.33 -26.51
C ASP A 383 -30.50 2.26 -26.64
N GLY A 384 -30.05 2.91 -25.57
CA GLY A 384 -28.97 3.93 -25.57
C GLY A 384 -29.35 5.20 -26.36
N ILE A 385 -28.33 5.95 -26.77
CA ILE A 385 -28.48 7.16 -27.61
C ILE A 385 -27.64 7.00 -28.86
N ARG A 386 -28.19 7.34 -30.00
CA ARG A 386 -27.51 7.27 -31.32
C ARG A 386 -26.19 8.07 -31.27
N GLY A 387 -25.11 7.44 -31.70
CA GLY A 387 -23.77 7.99 -31.70
C GLY A 387 -23.01 7.79 -30.42
N LEU A 388 -23.57 7.11 -29.40
CA LEU A 388 -22.91 6.68 -28.19
C LEU A 388 -22.87 5.16 -28.06
N PRO A 389 -21.84 4.58 -27.37
CA PRO A 389 -21.92 3.23 -26.86
C PRO A 389 -23.11 3.07 -25.90
N ARG A 390 -23.63 1.86 -25.78
CA ARG A 390 -24.66 1.59 -24.77
C ARG A 390 -24.03 1.60 -23.39
N VAL A 391 -24.80 2.02 -22.39
CA VAL A 391 -24.38 2.03 -20.98
C VAL A 391 -25.39 1.23 -20.17
N ARG A 392 -24.93 0.43 -19.23
CA ARG A 392 -25.79 -0.24 -18.25
C ARG A 392 -25.18 -0.14 -16.86
N ARG A 393 -26.01 0.10 -15.86
CA ARG A 393 -25.57 0.08 -14.46
C ARG A 393 -25.38 -1.34 -13.99
N ARG A 394 -24.21 -1.63 -13.40
CA ARG A 394 -23.86 -2.98 -13.00
C ARG A 394 -22.72 -2.98 -11.98
N SER A 395 -22.55 -4.11 -11.26
CA SER A 395 -21.39 -4.29 -10.37
C SER A 395 -20.09 -4.52 -11.18
N ALA A 396 -18.95 -4.15 -10.61
CA ALA A 396 -17.65 -4.43 -11.20
C ALA A 396 -17.36 -5.94 -11.21
N ALA A 397 -17.76 -6.66 -10.16
CA ALA A 397 -17.59 -8.11 -10.09
C ALA A 397 -18.32 -8.84 -11.22
N ASP A 398 -19.53 -8.40 -11.59
CA ASP A 398 -20.26 -9.00 -12.72
C ASP A 398 -19.57 -8.77 -14.06
N PHE A 399 -18.97 -7.60 -14.26
CA PHE A 399 -18.14 -7.34 -15.44
C PHE A 399 -16.97 -8.31 -15.50
N PHE A 400 -16.24 -8.49 -14.41
CA PHE A 400 -15.10 -9.41 -14.37
C PHE A 400 -15.50 -10.87 -14.52
N ARG A 401 -16.64 -11.30 -13.97
CA ARG A 401 -17.19 -12.65 -14.21
C ARG A 401 -17.51 -12.88 -15.68
N ASP A 402 -18.06 -11.89 -16.35
CA ASP A 402 -18.34 -11.96 -17.78
C ASP A 402 -17.05 -11.99 -18.63
N LEU A 403 -16.07 -11.20 -18.26
CA LEU A 403 -14.75 -11.18 -18.90
C LEU A 403 -14.03 -12.52 -18.74
N GLU A 404 -14.02 -13.06 -17.53
CA GLU A 404 -13.40 -14.36 -17.20
C GLU A 404 -14.09 -15.50 -17.98
N ARG A 405 -15.42 -15.53 -18.01
CA ARG A 405 -16.16 -16.54 -18.77
C ARG A 405 -15.82 -16.52 -20.27
N ARG A 406 -15.71 -15.34 -20.85
CA ARG A 406 -15.31 -15.19 -22.26
C ARG A 406 -13.86 -15.61 -22.47
N HIS A 407 -12.98 -15.29 -21.54
CA HIS A 407 -11.58 -15.70 -21.62
C HIS A 407 -11.44 -17.22 -21.53
N ILE A 408 -12.15 -17.88 -20.60
CA ILE A 408 -12.12 -19.35 -20.44
C ILE A 408 -12.70 -20.05 -21.68
N ALA A 409 -13.76 -19.51 -22.31
CA ALA A 409 -14.42 -20.13 -23.46
C ALA A 409 -13.65 -19.96 -24.76
N ASP A 410 -13.10 -18.74 -25.00
CA ASP A 410 -12.64 -18.32 -26.31
C ASP A 410 -11.21 -17.72 -26.28
N GLU A 411 -10.50 -17.80 -25.14
CA GLU A 411 -9.21 -17.15 -24.92
C GLU A 411 -9.22 -15.63 -25.25
N ALA A 412 -10.38 -14.99 -25.03
CA ALA A 412 -10.68 -13.64 -25.50
C ALA A 412 -9.67 -12.55 -25.02
N VAL A 413 -8.99 -12.74 -23.89
CA VAL A 413 -7.95 -11.83 -23.40
C VAL A 413 -6.59 -12.36 -23.87
N GLU A 414 -6.15 -11.89 -25.03
CA GLU A 414 -4.93 -12.39 -25.69
C GLU A 414 -3.64 -11.83 -25.09
N HIS A 415 -3.65 -10.56 -24.72
CA HIS A 415 -2.44 -9.86 -24.29
C HIS A 415 -1.98 -10.30 -22.90
N VAL A 416 -0.67 -10.49 -22.78
CA VAL A 416 0.00 -10.79 -21.51
C VAL A 416 1.03 -9.70 -21.22
N HIS A 417 1.03 -9.20 -19.99
CA HIS A 417 2.10 -8.35 -19.46
C HIS A 417 2.86 -9.14 -18.41
N ASP A 418 4.17 -9.26 -18.58
CA ASP A 418 5.05 -10.01 -17.65
C ASP A 418 5.75 -9.08 -16.66
N GLY A 419 5.73 -9.44 -15.40
CA GLY A 419 6.49 -8.78 -14.34
C GLY A 419 5.83 -7.51 -13.79
N GLU A 420 6.62 -6.44 -13.61
CA GLU A 420 6.21 -5.21 -12.93
C GLU A 420 5.29 -4.34 -13.82
N LEU A 421 4.22 -3.82 -13.23
CA LEU A 421 3.47 -2.71 -13.82
C LEU A 421 4.09 -1.39 -13.34
N TYR A 422 5.17 -0.99 -14.03
CA TYR A 422 5.94 0.19 -13.68
C TYR A 422 5.18 1.48 -14.00
N LEU A 423 5.06 2.38 -13.02
CA LEU A 423 4.48 3.71 -13.21
C LEU A 423 5.60 4.70 -13.59
N GLU A 424 5.50 5.33 -14.75
CA GLU A 424 6.50 6.26 -15.30
C GLU A 424 6.44 7.68 -14.69
N THR A 425 5.78 7.81 -13.56
CA THR A 425 5.70 9.03 -12.74
C THR A 425 5.81 8.63 -11.27
N HIS A 426 5.89 9.61 -10.37
CA HIS A 426 5.92 9.41 -8.91
C HIS A 426 7.17 8.70 -8.36
N GLN A 427 8.28 8.62 -9.12
CA GLN A 427 9.52 7.98 -8.64
C GLN A 427 10.13 8.67 -7.42
N GLY A 428 9.78 9.94 -7.14
CA GLY A 428 10.20 10.65 -5.94
C GLY A 428 9.72 10.00 -4.64
N THR A 429 8.61 9.28 -4.70
CA THR A 429 7.99 8.59 -3.58
C THR A 429 8.85 7.46 -3.00
N TYR A 430 9.76 6.90 -3.77
CA TYR A 430 10.72 5.91 -3.27
C TYR A 430 11.70 6.49 -2.24
N THR A 431 11.86 7.82 -2.19
CA THR A 431 12.84 8.49 -1.33
C THR A 431 12.22 9.49 -0.35
N THR A 432 11.15 10.19 -0.75
CA THR A 432 10.49 11.24 0.05
C THR A 432 10.03 10.71 1.41
N GLN A 433 10.19 11.49 2.49
CA GLN A 433 9.84 11.11 3.87
C GLN A 433 10.55 9.83 4.33
N GLY A 434 11.87 9.82 4.25
CA GLY A 434 12.71 8.67 4.57
C GLY A 434 12.51 8.10 5.99
N ALA A 435 12.05 8.91 6.94
CA ALA A 435 11.74 8.47 8.30
C ALA A 435 10.57 7.47 8.32
N ILE A 436 9.48 7.73 7.58
CA ILE A 436 8.31 6.83 7.51
C ILE A 436 8.73 5.48 6.95
N LYS A 437 9.50 5.47 5.87
CA LYS A 437 10.01 4.25 5.21
C LYS A 437 10.88 3.41 6.13
N ARG A 438 11.80 4.08 6.85
CA ARG A 438 12.66 3.41 7.83
C ARG A 438 11.83 2.79 8.96
N TRP A 439 10.91 3.53 9.54
CA TRP A 439 10.06 3.03 10.61
C TRP A 439 9.15 1.87 10.15
N ASN A 440 8.61 1.95 8.93
CA ASN A 440 7.87 0.84 8.35
C ASN A 440 8.73 -0.43 8.28
N ARG A 441 10.00 -0.33 7.81
CA ARG A 441 10.93 -1.46 7.78
C ARG A 441 11.22 -2.02 9.16
N VAL A 442 11.48 -1.15 10.14
CA VAL A 442 11.75 -1.54 11.54
C VAL A 442 10.57 -2.31 12.11
N LEU A 443 9.35 -1.78 11.96
CA LEU A 443 8.16 -2.44 12.52
C LEU A 443 7.80 -3.74 11.82
N GLN A 444 7.94 -3.83 10.50
CA GLN A 444 7.74 -5.10 9.79
C GLN A 444 8.67 -6.19 10.35
N ARG A 445 9.94 -5.85 10.60
CA ARG A 445 10.92 -6.79 11.16
C ARG A 445 10.66 -7.08 12.63
N GLY A 446 10.32 -6.08 13.42
CA GLY A 446 9.99 -6.26 14.84
C GLY A 446 8.76 -7.15 15.05
N LEU A 447 7.70 -6.97 14.25
CA LEU A 447 6.51 -7.83 14.29
C LEU A 447 6.84 -9.26 13.92
N HIS A 448 7.64 -9.47 12.87
CA HIS A 448 8.15 -10.76 12.48
C HIS A 448 8.95 -11.44 13.62
N ASP A 449 9.83 -10.68 14.28
CA ASP A 449 10.61 -11.19 15.41
C ASP A 449 9.71 -11.62 16.59
N VAL A 450 8.69 -10.80 16.92
CA VAL A 450 7.74 -11.14 18.01
C VAL A 450 6.92 -12.37 17.66
N GLU A 451 6.47 -12.52 16.44
CA GLU A 451 5.71 -13.70 16.01
C GLU A 451 6.56 -14.99 16.07
N ALA A 452 7.82 -14.92 15.64
CA ALA A 452 8.76 -16.05 15.76
C ALA A 452 9.04 -16.39 17.23
N LEU A 453 9.26 -15.37 18.08
CA LEU A 453 9.40 -15.55 19.53
C LEU A 453 8.14 -16.12 20.16
N ALA A 454 6.95 -15.75 19.72
CA ALA A 454 5.69 -16.32 20.22
C ALA A 454 5.58 -17.82 19.94
N VAL A 455 6.06 -18.26 18.78
CA VAL A 455 6.15 -19.70 18.44
C VAL A 455 7.18 -20.38 19.32
N ALA A 456 8.37 -19.82 19.49
CA ALA A 456 9.40 -20.36 20.37
C ALA A 456 8.92 -20.48 21.83
N ALA A 457 8.28 -19.45 22.35
CA ALA A 457 7.70 -19.42 23.69
C ALA A 457 6.48 -20.36 23.81
N GLY A 458 5.68 -20.50 22.76
CA GLY A 458 4.52 -21.40 22.70
C GLY A 458 4.87 -22.87 22.87
N VAL A 459 6.10 -23.28 22.52
CA VAL A 459 6.65 -24.61 22.82
C VAL A 459 6.75 -24.85 24.32
N GLN A 460 6.98 -23.81 25.11
CA GLN A 460 7.13 -23.84 26.57
C GLN A 460 5.80 -23.60 27.30
N VAL A 461 4.99 -22.67 26.79
CA VAL A 461 3.76 -22.19 27.44
C VAL A 461 2.59 -22.22 26.45
N ALA A 462 1.68 -23.17 26.66
CA ALA A 462 0.49 -23.32 25.82
C ALA A 462 -0.37 -22.04 25.84
N GLY A 463 -0.94 -21.68 24.69
CA GLY A 463 -1.80 -20.50 24.51
C GLY A 463 -1.06 -19.19 24.26
N THR A 464 0.28 -19.19 24.28
CA THR A 464 1.08 -17.98 24.01
C THR A 464 0.82 -17.45 22.61
N GLY A 465 0.74 -18.32 21.61
CA GLY A 465 0.52 -17.92 20.21
C GLY A 465 -0.82 -17.20 20.01
N GLU A 466 -1.92 -17.74 20.56
CA GLU A 466 -3.24 -17.12 20.44
C GLU A 466 -3.28 -15.75 21.15
N ARG A 467 -2.65 -15.63 22.33
CA ARG A 467 -2.55 -14.37 23.05
C ARG A 467 -1.81 -13.34 22.23
N VAL A 468 -0.60 -13.66 21.76
CA VAL A 468 0.25 -12.74 21.01
C VAL A 468 -0.42 -12.31 19.72
N ARG A 469 -1.05 -13.23 18.98
CA ARG A 469 -1.81 -12.88 17.79
C ARG A 469 -2.91 -11.86 18.09
N ALA A 470 -3.67 -12.04 19.18
CA ALA A 470 -4.71 -11.12 19.57
C ALA A 470 -4.16 -9.74 19.98
N ASP A 471 -3.03 -9.72 20.68
CA ASP A 471 -2.37 -8.50 21.12
C ASP A 471 -1.72 -7.72 19.95
N LEU A 472 -1.25 -8.44 18.91
CA LEU A 472 -0.65 -7.83 17.71
C LEU A 472 -1.66 -7.43 16.63
N ASP A 473 -2.90 -7.93 16.62
CA ASP A 473 -3.89 -7.55 15.59
C ASP A 473 -4.11 -6.03 15.50
N PRO A 474 -4.28 -5.28 16.60
CA PRO A 474 -4.37 -3.82 16.54
C PRO A 474 -3.07 -3.15 16.04
N VAL A 475 -1.90 -3.71 16.37
CA VAL A 475 -0.60 -3.20 15.92
C VAL A 475 -0.46 -3.36 14.42
N TRP A 476 -0.74 -4.57 13.90
CA TRP A 476 -0.77 -4.84 12.47
C TRP A 476 -1.71 -3.89 11.73
N ARG A 477 -2.95 -3.71 12.19
CA ARG A 477 -3.92 -2.81 11.54
C ARG A 477 -3.40 -1.38 11.41
N GLU A 478 -2.71 -0.85 12.42
CA GLU A 478 -2.13 0.49 12.36
C GLU A 478 -0.90 0.55 11.42
N VAL A 479 -0.05 -0.48 11.40
CA VAL A 479 1.06 -0.58 10.43
C VAL A 479 0.51 -0.64 9.02
N LEU A 480 -0.46 -1.52 8.75
CA LEU A 480 -1.11 -1.67 7.45
C LEU A 480 -1.78 -0.37 7.00
N LEU A 481 -2.46 0.36 7.90
CA LEU A 481 -3.06 1.66 7.60
C LEU A 481 -2.01 2.70 7.15
N ASN A 482 -0.84 2.72 7.80
CA ASN A 482 0.24 3.65 7.43
C ASN A 482 1.00 3.24 6.16
N GLN A 483 0.68 2.09 5.56
CA GLN A 483 1.14 1.67 4.23
C GLN A 483 0.25 2.19 3.09
N PHE A 484 -0.73 3.04 3.40
CA PHE A 484 -1.56 3.71 2.40
C PHE A 484 -0.71 4.47 1.39
N HIS A 485 -1.16 4.47 0.12
CA HIS A 485 -0.36 4.93 -1.03
C HIS A 485 -0.01 6.43 -1.05
N ASP A 486 -0.52 7.23 -0.11
CA ASP A 486 -0.08 8.61 0.14
C ASP A 486 0.61 8.80 1.50
N ILE A 487 0.59 7.80 2.41
CA ILE A 487 1.29 7.90 3.69
C ILE A 487 2.73 7.40 3.57
N ILE A 488 2.92 6.11 3.26
CA ILE A 488 4.28 5.55 3.16
C ILE A 488 5.10 6.18 2.02
N PRO A 489 4.54 6.56 0.86
CA PRO A 489 5.25 7.32 -0.16
C PRO A 489 5.72 8.70 0.29
N GLY A 490 5.05 9.28 1.29
CA GLY A 490 5.38 10.60 1.81
C GLY A 490 4.79 11.75 1.00
N SER A 491 3.69 11.50 0.30
CA SER A 491 2.98 12.46 -0.56
C SER A 491 1.87 13.22 0.17
N SER A 492 1.79 13.11 1.48
CA SER A 492 0.82 13.79 2.34
C SER A 492 1.36 15.08 2.97
N ILE A 493 0.46 15.84 3.61
CA ILE A 493 0.81 17.07 4.37
C ILE A 493 1.67 16.75 5.61
N GLU A 494 2.38 17.75 6.12
CA GLU A 494 3.28 17.66 7.29
C GLU A 494 2.63 16.96 8.49
N ARG A 495 1.38 17.29 8.78
CA ARG A 495 0.65 16.71 9.91
C ARG A 495 0.51 15.19 9.79
N VAL A 496 0.20 14.69 8.61
CA VAL A 496 0.09 13.24 8.35
C VAL A 496 1.43 12.55 8.54
N ASN A 497 2.50 13.12 7.96
CA ASN A 497 3.84 12.56 8.06
C ASN A 497 4.32 12.50 9.52
N ARG A 498 4.07 13.54 10.30
CA ARG A 498 4.40 13.60 11.72
C ARG A 498 3.57 12.62 12.55
N GLU A 499 2.26 12.51 12.29
CA GLU A 499 1.38 11.57 12.98
C GLU A 499 1.76 10.12 12.64
N ALA A 500 2.16 9.82 11.41
CA ALA A 500 2.63 8.49 11.00
C ALA A 500 3.93 8.10 11.74
N VAL A 501 4.93 8.99 11.79
CA VAL A 501 6.17 8.73 12.53
C VAL A 501 5.88 8.51 14.02
N ALA A 502 5.07 9.38 14.64
CA ALA A 502 4.71 9.22 16.05
C ALA A 502 3.94 7.92 16.34
N THR A 503 3.10 7.48 15.39
CA THR A 503 2.41 6.19 15.49
C THR A 503 3.41 5.04 15.45
N TYR A 504 4.32 5.05 14.50
CA TYR A 504 5.35 4.02 14.40
C TYR A 504 6.26 3.95 15.63
N GLU A 505 6.70 5.09 16.18
CA GLU A 505 7.49 5.14 17.42
C GLU A 505 6.75 4.53 18.62
N ARG A 506 5.46 4.79 18.73
CA ARG A 506 4.61 4.19 19.76
C ARG A 506 4.45 2.69 19.56
N LEU A 507 4.25 2.23 18.32
CA LEU A 507 4.08 0.81 18.00
C LEU A 507 5.38 0.03 18.21
N ASP A 508 6.52 0.62 17.88
CA ASP A 508 7.84 0.03 18.12
C ASP A 508 8.08 -0.24 19.62
N ALA A 509 7.71 0.71 20.48
CA ALA A 509 7.79 0.50 21.92
C ALA A 509 6.89 -0.65 22.42
N VAL A 510 5.71 -0.87 21.80
CA VAL A 510 4.84 -2.01 22.10
C VAL A 510 5.47 -3.31 21.64
N VAL A 511 5.99 -3.35 20.42
CA VAL A 511 6.63 -4.52 19.82
C VAL A 511 7.88 -4.93 20.61
N GLU A 512 8.75 -3.98 20.97
CA GLU A 512 9.93 -4.27 21.77
C GLU A 512 9.58 -4.76 23.20
N THR A 513 8.54 -4.19 23.82
CA THR A 513 8.05 -4.64 25.14
C THR A 513 7.56 -6.09 25.06
N GLU A 514 6.82 -6.45 24.01
CA GLU A 514 6.33 -7.82 23.82
C GLU A 514 7.48 -8.80 23.49
N ALA A 515 8.46 -8.37 22.69
CA ALA A 515 9.67 -9.16 22.44
C ALA A 515 10.43 -9.50 23.73
N ASP A 516 10.66 -8.48 24.57
CA ASP A 516 11.32 -8.68 25.86
C ASP A 516 10.53 -9.60 26.81
N ALA A 517 9.19 -9.46 26.83
CA ALA A 517 8.32 -10.33 27.62
C ALA A 517 8.38 -11.77 27.15
N LEU A 518 8.40 -12.01 25.82
CA LEU A 518 8.51 -13.36 25.25
C LEU A 518 9.90 -13.98 25.50
N ILE A 519 10.97 -13.20 25.33
CA ILE A 519 12.34 -13.65 25.66
C ILE A 519 12.41 -14.07 27.12
N ALA A 520 11.79 -13.34 28.04
CA ALA A 520 11.77 -13.69 29.47
C ALA A 520 10.98 -14.98 29.78
N THR A 521 10.16 -15.50 28.87
CA THR A 521 9.48 -16.81 29.01
C THR A 521 10.33 -17.99 28.55
N LEU A 522 11.39 -17.74 27.78
CA LEU A 522 12.31 -18.79 27.35
C LEU A 522 13.13 -19.30 28.52
N PRO A 523 13.62 -20.58 28.48
CA PRO A 523 14.46 -21.11 29.54
C PRO A 523 15.67 -20.21 29.77
N ALA A 524 15.86 -19.75 31.01
CA ALA A 524 16.95 -18.86 31.36
C ALA A 524 18.32 -19.57 31.40
N ALA A 525 19.38 -18.85 31.07
CA ALA A 525 20.77 -19.26 31.24
C ALA A 525 21.58 -18.15 31.92
N PRO A 526 22.70 -18.49 32.64
CA PRO A 526 23.50 -17.50 33.35
C PRO A 526 24.27 -16.57 32.39
N ASP A 527 24.67 -17.10 31.23
CA ASP A 527 25.45 -16.36 30.23
C ASP A 527 24.58 -15.87 29.10
N ALA A 528 24.90 -14.71 28.57
CA ALA A 528 24.24 -14.18 27.36
C ALA A 528 24.63 -14.99 26.14
N VAL A 529 23.65 -15.27 25.29
CA VAL A 529 23.80 -15.93 24.00
C VAL A 529 23.47 -14.97 22.86
N ALA A 530 23.91 -15.29 21.66
CA ALA A 530 23.42 -14.65 20.43
C ALA A 530 22.07 -15.25 20.06
N LEU A 531 21.03 -14.42 20.04
CA LEU A 531 19.69 -14.77 19.60
C LEU A 531 19.49 -14.21 18.19
N ASN A 532 19.35 -15.10 17.22
CA ASN A 532 19.10 -14.79 15.82
C ASN A 532 17.61 -15.04 15.49
N LEU A 533 16.91 -14.00 15.11
CA LEU A 533 15.50 -14.06 14.66
C LEU A 533 15.35 -13.89 13.14
N ALA A 534 16.49 -13.74 12.42
CA ALA A 534 16.49 -13.70 10.97
C ALA A 534 16.40 -15.11 10.34
N PRO A 535 15.89 -15.21 9.11
CA PRO A 535 15.73 -16.48 8.39
C PRO A 535 17.04 -17.09 7.87
N VAL A 536 18.17 -16.46 8.13
CA VAL A 536 19.49 -16.83 7.61
C VAL A 536 20.47 -17.11 8.75
N ALA A 537 21.41 -18.05 8.53
CA ALA A 537 22.50 -18.29 9.45
C ALA A 537 23.45 -17.09 9.50
N ARG A 538 24.13 -16.92 10.64
CA ARG A 538 25.02 -15.78 10.88
C ARG A 538 26.33 -16.24 11.47
N THR A 539 27.42 -15.62 10.98
CA THR A 539 28.73 -15.72 11.55
C THR A 539 29.27 -14.27 11.66
N GLU A 540 29.26 -13.71 12.87
CA GLU A 540 29.65 -12.33 13.05
C GLU A 540 30.26 -12.03 14.42
N TRP A 541 30.93 -10.89 14.55
CA TRP A 541 31.50 -10.41 15.80
C TRP A 541 30.48 -9.55 16.55
N VAL A 542 30.22 -9.93 17.79
CA VAL A 542 29.23 -9.25 18.66
C VAL A 542 29.91 -8.72 19.91
N LYS A 543 29.59 -7.50 20.30
CA LYS A 543 30.11 -6.89 21.52
C LYS A 543 29.17 -7.16 22.69
N ALA A 544 29.58 -8.02 23.62
CA ALA A 544 28.88 -8.27 24.87
C ALA A 544 29.59 -7.52 26.00
N GLY A 545 28.98 -6.46 26.53
CA GLY A 545 29.63 -5.54 27.43
C GLY A 545 30.84 -4.83 26.81
N SER A 546 32.05 -5.07 27.36
CA SER A 546 33.31 -4.53 26.82
C SER A 546 34.06 -5.50 25.93
N THR A 547 33.60 -6.74 25.82
CA THR A 547 34.33 -7.84 25.15
C THR A 547 33.72 -8.18 23.82
N TRP A 548 34.59 -8.34 22.80
CA TRP A 548 34.19 -8.89 21.50
C TRP A 548 34.12 -10.40 21.60
N ASN A 549 33.05 -10.96 21.00
CA ASN A 549 32.79 -12.38 20.94
C ASN A 549 32.42 -12.78 19.51
N HIS A 550 32.76 -14.00 19.14
CA HIS A 550 32.32 -14.59 17.89
C HIS A 550 30.99 -15.31 18.11
N ALA A 551 30.00 -14.99 17.27
CA ALA A 551 28.72 -15.66 17.24
C ALA A 551 28.57 -16.46 15.94
N GLU A 552 28.27 -17.74 16.09
CA GLU A 552 27.88 -18.61 14.98
C GLU A 552 26.51 -19.20 15.33
N VAL A 553 25.44 -18.76 14.63
CA VAL A 553 24.07 -19.05 15.01
C VAL A 553 23.22 -19.30 13.77
N GLY A 554 22.44 -20.38 13.77
CA GLY A 554 21.49 -20.73 12.70
C GLY A 554 20.31 -19.77 12.62
N PRO A 555 19.44 -19.92 11.61
CA PRO A 555 18.23 -19.15 11.49
C PRO A 555 17.27 -19.43 12.65
N TYR A 556 16.61 -18.41 13.19
CA TYR A 556 15.64 -18.56 14.28
C TYR A 556 16.15 -19.42 15.43
N ALA A 557 17.36 -19.14 15.93
CA ALA A 557 18.07 -19.96 16.92
C ALA A 557 18.77 -19.10 17.97
N ALA A 558 19.21 -19.73 19.04
CA ALA A 558 20.08 -19.13 20.03
C ALA A 558 21.35 -19.95 20.26
N ALA A 559 22.53 -19.35 20.17
CA ALA A 559 23.81 -20.02 20.31
C ALA A 559 24.75 -19.31 21.30
N PRO A 560 25.63 -20.06 22.00
CA PRO A 560 26.62 -19.48 22.89
C PRO A 560 27.57 -18.54 22.15
N LEU A 561 28.05 -17.52 22.87
CA LEU A 561 29.10 -16.63 22.40
C LEU A 561 30.47 -17.26 22.67
N THR A 562 31.34 -17.22 21.67
CA THR A 562 32.74 -17.65 21.81
C THR A 562 33.61 -16.44 22.07
N PRO A 563 34.31 -16.33 23.23
CA PRO A 563 35.22 -15.21 23.49
C PRO A 563 36.34 -15.10 22.46
N ALA A 564 36.66 -13.88 22.03
CA ALA A 564 37.72 -13.58 21.08
C ALA A 564 39.11 -13.77 21.70
N HIS A 565 39.54 -15.02 21.85
CA HIS A 565 40.92 -15.31 22.26
C HIS A 565 41.77 -15.60 21.03
N ALA A 566 42.43 -14.71 20.44
CA ALA A 566 43.49 -14.89 19.43
C ALA A 566 43.09 -15.00 17.94
N ALA A 567 41.84 -14.95 17.55
CA ALA A 567 41.40 -15.09 16.16
C ALA A 567 40.72 -13.83 15.59
N PHE A 568 40.72 -12.69 16.31
CA PHE A 568 40.20 -11.45 15.76
C PHE A 568 41.08 -11.02 14.59
N PRO A 569 40.58 -10.97 13.35
CA PRO A 569 41.37 -10.53 12.21
C PRO A 569 41.89 -9.12 12.47
N GLU A 570 43.17 -8.92 12.17
CA GLU A 570 43.81 -7.63 12.40
C GLU A 570 43.19 -6.56 11.49
N LEU A 571 42.46 -5.64 12.08
CA LEU A 571 41.98 -4.46 11.38
C LEU A 571 43.11 -3.44 11.29
N THR A 572 43.61 -3.18 10.08
CA THR A 572 44.57 -2.13 9.87
C THR A 572 43.87 -0.89 9.36
N HIS A 573 44.25 0.26 9.90
CA HIS A 573 43.74 1.55 9.49
C HIS A 573 44.84 2.62 9.49
N THR A 574 44.94 3.34 8.35
CA THR A 574 45.72 4.55 8.25
C THR A 574 44.84 5.73 7.87
N ALA A 575 45.46 6.90 7.55
CA ALA A 575 44.67 8.06 7.13
C ALA A 575 43.95 7.84 5.76
N ASP A 576 44.48 6.97 4.93
CA ASP A 576 44.02 6.76 3.56
C ASP A 576 43.73 5.30 3.19
N THR A 577 43.89 4.38 4.12
CA THR A 577 43.64 2.94 3.88
C THR A 577 42.92 2.30 5.08
N ALA A 578 42.15 1.26 4.79
CA ALA A 578 41.59 0.36 5.80
C ALA A 578 41.60 -1.08 5.25
N SER A 579 41.93 -2.08 6.07
CA SER A 579 41.88 -3.48 5.69
C SER A 579 41.38 -4.34 6.85
N ASN A 580 40.57 -5.36 6.52
CA ASN A 580 40.04 -6.36 7.45
C ASN A 580 40.53 -7.80 7.12
N GLY A 581 41.57 -7.89 6.28
CA GLY A 581 42.14 -9.16 5.84
C GLY A 581 41.39 -9.80 4.64
N VAL A 582 40.15 -9.41 4.36
CA VAL A 582 39.34 -9.84 3.21
C VAL A 582 39.35 -8.76 2.11
N LEU A 583 39.10 -7.53 2.52
CA LEU A 583 39.12 -6.36 1.63
C LEU A 583 40.12 -5.35 2.12
N THR A 584 40.83 -4.71 1.16
CA THR A 584 41.68 -3.55 1.38
C THR A 584 41.11 -2.35 0.65
N LEU A 585 40.73 -1.32 1.41
CA LEU A 585 40.16 -0.07 0.88
C LEU A 585 41.19 1.02 0.87
N ARG A 586 41.24 1.85 -0.21
CA ARG A 586 41.98 3.09 -0.25
C ARG A 586 41.05 4.26 -0.53
N PHE A 587 41.19 5.30 0.27
CA PHE A 587 40.33 6.48 0.25
C PHE A 587 40.92 7.62 -0.57
N GLY A 588 40.12 8.31 -1.35
CA GLY A 588 40.44 9.51 -2.08
C GLY A 588 40.36 10.78 -1.22
N ALA A 589 40.69 11.91 -1.82
CA ALA A 589 40.75 13.21 -1.13
C ALA A 589 39.37 13.73 -0.64
N THR A 590 38.28 13.23 -1.17
CA THR A 590 36.93 13.58 -0.76
C THR A 590 36.27 12.48 0.10
N GLY A 591 37.06 11.46 0.49
CA GLY A 591 36.58 10.34 1.35
C GLY A 591 35.82 9.24 0.58
N GLU A 592 35.80 9.30 -0.76
CA GLU A 592 35.34 8.19 -1.58
C GLU A 592 36.34 7.04 -1.56
N ILE A 593 35.90 5.83 -1.81
CA ILE A 593 36.76 4.66 -1.96
C ILE A 593 37.25 4.63 -3.42
N VAL A 594 38.56 4.83 -3.63
CA VAL A 594 39.18 4.86 -4.96
C VAL A 594 39.78 3.52 -5.36
N SER A 595 39.89 2.59 -4.42
CA SER A 595 40.35 1.22 -4.68
C SER A 595 39.75 0.31 -3.59
N CYS A 596 39.23 -0.84 -3.98
CA CYS A 596 38.71 -1.89 -3.12
C CYS A 596 39.22 -3.23 -3.65
N VAL A 597 40.27 -3.74 -3.04
CA VAL A 597 40.97 -4.96 -3.48
C VAL A 597 40.62 -6.11 -2.51
N ASP A 598 40.21 -7.26 -3.03
CA ASP A 598 40.03 -8.48 -2.27
C ASP A 598 41.33 -9.21 -1.96
N ALA A 599 41.26 -10.29 -1.20
CA ALA A 599 42.41 -11.11 -0.82
C ALA A 599 43.09 -11.82 -2.01
N ALA A 600 42.37 -12.02 -3.12
CA ALA A 600 42.90 -12.60 -4.36
C ALA A 600 43.57 -11.56 -5.27
N GLY A 601 43.44 -10.28 -4.93
CA GLY A 601 43.99 -9.15 -5.72
C GLY A 601 43.03 -8.58 -6.75
N GLY A 602 41.75 -8.97 -6.73
CA GLY A 602 40.68 -8.44 -7.57
C GLY A 602 40.31 -7.01 -7.17
N GLU A 603 40.27 -6.07 -8.11
CA GLU A 603 39.86 -4.69 -7.89
C GLU A 603 38.37 -4.53 -8.19
N HIS A 604 37.59 -4.04 -7.20
CA HIS A 604 36.14 -3.86 -7.29
C HIS A 604 35.71 -2.38 -7.47
N ALA A 605 36.65 -1.41 -7.34
CA ALA A 605 36.35 0.01 -7.52
C ALA A 605 36.76 0.46 -8.94
N GLY A 606 35.81 0.55 -9.86
CA GLY A 606 36.05 1.00 -11.22
C GLY A 606 36.39 2.49 -11.28
N ALA A 607 35.47 3.38 -11.01
CA ALA A 607 35.68 4.83 -10.99
C ALA A 607 35.23 5.46 -9.65
N GLY A 608 35.43 4.73 -8.56
CA GLY A 608 35.16 5.14 -7.19
C GLY A 608 33.81 4.64 -6.63
N LEU A 609 33.86 4.30 -5.33
CA LEU A 609 32.71 3.82 -4.58
C LEU A 609 32.37 4.81 -3.45
N ASN A 610 31.09 4.86 -3.11
CA ASN A 610 30.59 5.66 -2.00
C ASN A 610 30.86 7.16 -2.11
N ARG A 611 30.73 7.71 -3.31
CA ARG A 611 30.81 9.15 -3.54
C ARG A 611 29.49 9.80 -3.13
N LEU A 612 29.51 10.70 -2.15
CA LEU A 612 28.33 11.49 -1.80
C LEU A 612 28.12 12.64 -2.77
N VAL A 613 26.90 12.74 -3.27
CA VAL A 613 26.53 13.76 -4.25
C VAL A 613 25.24 14.46 -3.82
N LEU A 614 25.28 15.79 -3.86
CA LEU A 614 24.12 16.63 -3.59
C LEU A 614 23.60 17.20 -4.92
N ASN A 615 22.53 16.62 -5.43
CA ASN A 615 21.85 17.08 -6.64
C ASN A 615 20.85 18.19 -6.34
N ARG A 616 20.62 19.07 -7.31
CA ARG A 616 19.43 19.90 -7.33
C ARG A 616 18.26 19.00 -7.75
N ASP A 617 17.15 19.14 -7.02
CA ASP A 617 15.88 18.55 -7.36
C ASP A 617 14.91 19.68 -7.73
N PRO A 618 14.94 20.13 -9.00
CA PRO A 618 14.33 21.37 -9.42
C PRO A 618 12.85 21.20 -9.79
N TYR A 619 12.31 20.00 -9.64
CA TYR A 619 10.90 19.81 -9.96
C TYR A 619 10.08 20.80 -9.14
N LEU A 620 9.52 21.77 -9.84
CA LEU A 620 8.81 22.87 -9.24
C LEU A 620 7.33 22.51 -9.16
N PHE A 621 6.72 22.86 -8.06
CA PHE A 621 5.31 22.92 -7.77
C PHE A 621 4.32 22.54 -8.92
N PRO A 622 3.20 21.81 -8.58
CA PRO A 622 2.83 21.46 -7.20
C PRO A 622 3.35 20.10 -6.71
N PHE A 623 3.60 19.13 -7.56
CA PHE A 623 3.71 17.72 -7.19
C PHE A 623 5.14 17.25 -6.89
N ASN A 624 5.95 18.06 -6.23
CA ASN A 624 7.37 17.73 -6.05
C ASN A 624 7.68 16.69 -4.96
N ALA A 625 6.68 16.24 -4.16
CA ALA A 625 6.87 15.06 -3.30
C ALA A 625 6.81 13.77 -4.11
N TRP A 626 5.94 13.73 -5.13
CA TRP A 626 5.74 12.56 -5.99
C TRP A 626 6.83 12.39 -7.02
N ASP A 627 7.16 13.46 -7.74
CA ASP A 627 7.96 13.37 -8.96
C ASP A 627 9.40 13.85 -8.78
N ILE A 628 10.31 13.19 -9.48
CA ILE A 628 11.70 13.62 -9.71
C ILE A 628 11.83 14.08 -11.17
N ASP A 629 12.52 15.20 -11.40
CA ASP A 629 12.90 15.61 -12.75
C ASP A 629 13.94 14.62 -13.30
N GLN A 630 13.64 13.86 -14.35
CA GLN A 630 14.56 12.91 -14.96
C GLN A 630 15.91 13.53 -15.39
N ASN A 631 15.96 14.85 -15.62
CA ASN A 631 17.19 15.56 -15.97
C ASN A 631 18.03 15.96 -14.74
N TYR A 632 17.66 15.57 -13.53
CA TYR A 632 18.41 15.92 -12.32
C TYR A 632 19.88 15.46 -12.41
N VAL A 633 20.14 14.33 -13.07
CA VAL A 633 21.48 13.77 -13.24
C VAL A 633 22.40 14.60 -14.15
N THR A 634 21.83 15.37 -15.09
CA THR A 634 22.57 16.25 -16.00
C THR A 634 22.80 17.64 -15.40
N LYS A 635 22.11 17.96 -14.29
CA LYS A 635 22.25 19.25 -13.62
C LYS A 635 23.48 19.25 -12.72
N PRO A 636 24.18 20.39 -12.59
CA PRO A 636 25.40 20.46 -11.78
C PRO A 636 25.16 19.88 -10.39
N SER A 637 25.84 18.81 -10.08
CA SER A 637 25.89 18.22 -8.76
C SER A 637 27.15 18.72 -8.03
N ARG A 638 27.03 18.88 -6.71
CA ARG A 638 28.17 19.17 -5.85
C ARG A 638 28.61 17.87 -5.19
N ALA A 639 29.81 17.41 -5.47
CA ALA A 639 30.44 16.36 -4.69
C ALA A 639 30.74 16.92 -3.29
N LEU A 640 30.37 16.16 -2.26
CA LEU A 640 30.60 16.53 -0.87
C LEU A 640 31.94 15.96 -0.43
N ARG A 641 32.79 16.81 0.16
CA ARG A 641 34.05 16.37 0.74
C ARG A 641 33.79 15.79 2.14
N LEU A 642 34.33 14.60 2.38
CA LEU A 642 34.36 13.96 3.68
C LEU A 642 35.71 14.30 4.36
N GLU A 643 35.70 15.09 5.43
CA GLU A 643 36.91 15.27 6.26
C GLU A 643 36.83 14.30 7.43
N SER A 644 37.76 13.32 7.47
CA SER A 644 37.99 12.34 8.54
C SER A 644 36.80 12.13 9.51
N ALA A 645 35.81 11.34 9.14
CA ALA A 645 34.60 11.01 9.91
C ALA A 645 33.64 12.18 10.22
N ARG A 646 33.97 13.41 9.85
CA ARG A 646 33.12 14.58 10.08
C ARG A 646 33.19 15.54 8.91
N THR A 647 32.07 15.68 8.18
CA THR A 647 31.95 16.66 7.10
C THR A 647 30.97 17.76 7.52
N GLU A 648 31.49 18.98 7.67
CA GLU A 648 30.66 20.20 7.75
C GLU A 648 30.73 20.91 6.42
N ILE A 649 29.58 21.04 5.75
CA ILE A 649 29.41 21.86 4.56
C ILE A 649 28.29 22.83 4.89
N ASP A 650 28.30 24.03 4.36
CA ASP A 650 27.17 24.97 4.44
C ASP A 650 25.87 24.22 4.09
N GLY A 651 25.23 23.69 5.11
CA GLY A 651 24.08 22.83 5.00
C GLY A 651 24.12 21.60 5.90
N PRO A 652 24.14 20.38 5.34
CA PRO A 652 24.04 19.16 6.15
C PRO A 652 25.35 18.80 6.85
N ARG A 653 25.28 18.47 8.14
CA ARG A 653 26.36 17.79 8.84
C ARG A 653 26.18 16.29 8.61
N ILE A 654 27.19 15.65 8.04
CA ILE A 654 27.21 14.22 7.80
C ILE A 654 28.36 13.61 8.59
N LEU A 655 28.00 12.73 9.55
CA LEU A 655 28.95 11.90 10.28
C LEU A 655 28.90 10.50 9.67
N ARG A 656 30.05 9.95 9.37
CA ARG A 656 30.20 8.58 8.88
C ARG A 656 31.23 7.83 9.67
N HIS A 657 30.94 6.58 9.93
CA HIS A 657 31.93 5.60 10.32
C HIS A 657 31.98 4.54 9.23
N HIS A 658 33.17 4.31 8.69
CA HIS A 658 33.43 3.15 7.87
C HIS A 658 33.75 2.01 8.82
N VAL A 659 32.94 0.95 8.81
CA VAL A 659 33.20 -0.22 9.63
C VAL A 659 33.39 -1.42 8.70
N PRO A 660 34.63 -1.72 8.30
CA PRO A 660 34.90 -3.04 7.74
C PRO A 660 34.77 -4.04 8.90
N GLU A 661 33.86 -4.97 8.78
CA GLU A 661 33.75 -6.06 9.72
C GLU A 661 34.92 -7.02 9.56
N ALA A 662 35.49 -7.48 10.67
CA ALA A 662 36.58 -8.43 10.65
C ALA A 662 36.17 -9.73 9.92
N GLY A 663 36.91 -10.05 8.85
CA GLY A 663 36.66 -11.24 8.06
C GLY A 663 35.43 -11.22 7.14
N SER A 664 34.79 -10.06 6.92
CA SER A 664 33.63 -9.93 6.06
C SER A 664 33.94 -9.20 4.77
N SER A 665 33.33 -9.59 3.65
CA SER A 665 33.31 -8.83 2.39
C SER A 665 32.30 -7.67 2.37
N LEU A 666 31.50 -7.52 3.43
CA LEU A 666 30.55 -6.42 3.56
C LEU A 666 31.21 -5.16 4.12
N VAL A 667 31.03 -4.04 3.48
CA VAL A 667 31.50 -2.72 3.93
C VAL A 667 30.31 -1.85 4.27
N ARG A 668 30.11 -1.58 5.58
CA ARG A 668 28.98 -0.79 6.08
C ARG A 668 29.32 0.69 6.25
N PHE A 669 28.31 1.54 6.03
CA PHE A 669 28.37 2.99 6.24
C PHE A 669 27.28 3.42 7.23
N GLU A 670 27.63 3.47 8.48
CA GLU A 670 26.76 4.06 9.50
C GLU A 670 26.72 5.57 9.32
N THR A 671 25.56 6.11 9.03
CA THR A 671 25.43 7.49 8.60
C THR A 671 24.46 8.26 9.47
N ARG A 672 24.90 9.43 9.96
CA ARG A 672 24.07 10.41 10.66
C ARG A 672 24.11 11.72 9.91
N VAL A 673 22.93 12.25 9.58
CA VAL A 673 22.78 13.47 8.78
C VAL A 673 21.90 14.47 9.52
N GLN A 674 22.39 15.71 9.68
CA GLN A 674 21.55 16.85 10.05
C GLN A 674 21.09 17.53 8.76
N TRP A 675 19.81 17.35 8.39
CA TRP A 675 19.28 17.72 7.09
C TRP A 675 18.31 18.89 7.17
N HIS A 676 18.65 20.00 6.47
CA HIS A 676 17.85 21.23 6.45
C HIS A 676 17.72 21.81 5.02
N GLN A 677 17.85 20.97 4.02
CA GLN A 677 17.85 21.39 2.62
C GLN A 677 16.41 21.61 2.08
N LYS A 678 16.31 22.25 0.93
CA LYS A 678 15.11 22.39 0.10
C LYS A 678 15.49 22.17 -1.35
N HIS A 679 14.64 21.45 -2.09
CA HIS A 679 14.87 21.13 -3.49
C HIS A 679 16.25 20.52 -3.72
N ARG A 680 16.63 19.58 -2.87
CA ARG A 680 17.89 18.85 -2.95
C ARG A 680 17.64 17.36 -2.72
N MET A 681 18.51 16.57 -3.35
CA MET A 681 18.58 15.13 -3.15
C MET A 681 20.02 14.74 -2.82
N LEU A 682 20.22 14.03 -1.71
CA LEU A 682 21.50 13.44 -1.31
C LEU A 682 21.54 12.00 -1.78
N ARG A 683 22.63 11.64 -2.50
CA ARG A 683 22.84 10.29 -3.00
C ARG A 683 24.22 9.77 -2.63
N ALA A 684 24.35 8.45 -2.48
CA ALA A 684 25.60 7.74 -2.49
C ALA A 684 25.78 7.06 -3.86
N GLU A 685 26.85 7.40 -4.57
CA GLU A 685 27.15 6.89 -5.90
C GLU A 685 28.30 5.87 -5.84
N PHE A 686 28.14 4.80 -6.62
CA PHE A 686 29.08 3.70 -6.76
C PHE A 686 29.33 3.44 -8.24
N ARG A 687 30.59 3.33 -8.64
CA ARG A 687 30.99 2.88 -9.96
C ARG A 687 31.91 1.67 -9.82
N PRO A 688 31.32 0.49 -9.63
CA PRO A 688 32.09 -0.74 -9.50
C PRO A 688 32.77 -1.12 -10.82
N THR A 689 33.66 -2.10 -10.77
CA THR A 689 34.23 -2.75 -11.95
C THR A 689 33.23 -3.62 -12.67
N HIS A 690 32.32 -4.25 -11.90
CA HIS A 690 31.23 -5.11 -12.42
C HIS A 690 30.11 -4.26 -12.98
N SER A 691 29.64 -4.63 -14.17
CA SER A 691 28.51 -3.98 -14.83
C SER A 691 27.85 -4.92 -15.81
N GLY A 692 26.54 -4.93 -15.85
CA GLY A 692 25.73 -5.70 -16.79
C GLY A 692 24.64 -4.85 -17.43
N ASP A 693 23.93 -5.41 -18.40
CA ASP A 693 22.80 -4.76 -19.08
C ASP A 693 21.54 -4.68 -18.21
N ALA A 694 21.51 -5.35 -17.05
CA ALA A 694 20.43 -5.31 -16.08
C ALA A 694 20.96 -5.24 -14.65
N ALA A 695 20.19 -4.58 -13.78
CA ALA A 695 20.35 -4.62 -12.33
C ALA A 695 19.27 -5.53 -11.74
N ARG A 696 19.68 -6.37 -10.83
CA ARG A 696 18.79 -7.22 -10.05
C ARG A 696 18.31 -6.45 -8.82
N CYS A 697 17.02 -6.25 -8.67
CA CYS A 697 16.42 -5.45 -7.60
C CYS A 697 15.53 -6.34 -6.75
N GLU A 698 15.77 -6.39 -5.45
CA GLU A 698 14.87 -7.09 -4.53
C GLU A 698 13.49 -6.44 -4.52
N ILE A 699 12.46 -7.27 -4.59
CA ILE A 699 11.06 -6.94 -4.41
C ILE A 699 10.42 -7.91 -3.40
N GLN A 700 9.14 -7.91 -3.26
CA GLN A 700 8.37 -8.78 -2.37
C GLN A 700 8.55 -10.26 -2.74
N PHE A 701 9.11 -11.07 -1.86
CA PHE A 701 9.36 -12.51 -2.04
C PHE A 701 10.13 -12.85 -3.33
N GLY A 702 11.13 -12.04 -3.70
CA GLY A 702 11.93 -12.32 -4.87
C GLY A 702 12.69 -11.09 -5.36
N HIS A 703 13.03 -11.10 -6.63
CA HIS A 703 13.72 -9.99 -7.29
C HIS A 703 13.31 -9.86 -8.75
N ILE A 704 13.53 -8.69 -9.33
CA ILE A 704 13.26 -8.39 -10.73
C ILE A 704 14.50 -7.79 -11.40
N LEU A 705 14.65 -8.06 -12.70
CA LEU A 705 15.68 -7.46 -13.51
C LEU A 705 15.19 -6.16 -14.14
N ARG A 706 15.95 -5.08 -13.98
CA ARG A 706 15.68 -3.78 -14.61
C ARG A 706 16.87 -3.31 -15.46
N PRO A 707 16.64 -2.74 -16.64
CA PRO A 707 17.71 -2.39 -17.56
C PRO A 707 18.62 -1.33 -16.98
N THR A 708 19.94 -1.50 -17.14
CA THR A 708 20.95 -0.50 -16.82
C THR A 708 21.28 0.39 -18.03
N THR A 709 20.69 0.11 -19.16
CA THR A 709 20.80 0.84 -20.43
C THR A 709 19.60 1.78 -20.63
N GLU A 710 19.66 2.61 -21.67
CA GLU A 710 18.60 3.54 -22.08
C GLU A 710 18.39 3.45 -23.60
N ARG A 711 18.16 2.20 -24.10
CA ARG A 711 18.08 1.90 -25.54
C ARG A 711 16.80 2.45 -26.19
N ASP A 712 15.71 2.46 -25.42
CA ASP A 712 14.39 2.92 -25.88
C ASP A 712 13.71 3.81 -24.84
N ALA A 713 12.48 4.18 -25.11
CA ALA A 713 11.69 5.05 -24.25
C ALA A 713 11.27 4.36 -22.93
N VAL A 714 11.02 3.05 -22.94
CA VAL A 714 10.66 2.27 -21.75
C VAL A 714 11.85 2.19 -20.80
N GLU A 715 13.03 1.83 -21.28
CA GLU A 715 14.26 1.81 -20.48
C GLU A 715 14.63 3.20 -19.92
N LYS A 716 14.41 4.27 -20.70
CA LYS A 716 14.60 5.65 -20.23
C LYS A 716 13.62 6.07 -19.15
N ALA A 717 12.37 5.62 -19.24
CA ALA A 717 11.36 5.92 -18.23
C ALA A 717 11.71 5.34 -16.85
N GLN A 718 12.43 4.20 -16.83
CA GLN A 718 12.93 3.56 -15.61
C GLN A 718 14.25 4.17 -15.11
N PHE A 719 14.32 5.50 -15.03
CA PHE A 719 15.52 6.22 -14.59
C PHE A 719 15.77 6.17 -13.09
N GLU A 720 14.73 5.95 -12.29
CA GLU A 720 14.73 5.64 -10.85
C GLU A 720 13.88 4.40 -10.61
N VAL A 721 14.34 3.52 -9.73
CA VAL A 721 13.69 2.24 -9.45
C VAL A 721 13.59 1.99 -7.95
N CYS A 722 12.58 1.21 -7.55
CA CYS A 722 12.42 0.75 -6.19
C CYS A 722 13.19 -0.57 -5.99
N ALA A 723 13.99 -0.68 -4.93
CA ALA A 723 14.49 -1.96 -4.43
C ALA A 723 14.44 -1.94 -2.90
N HIS A 724 14.24 -3.11 -2.29
CA HIS A 724 14.07 -3.22 -0.85
C HIS A 724 15.41 -3.22 -0.10
N GLN A 725 15.91 -4.39 0.29
CA GLN A 725 17.11 -4.49 1.11
C GLN A 725 18.37 -4.38 0.29
N TRP A 726 18.33 -4.80 -1.00
CA TRP A 726 19.49 -4.84 -1.87
C TRP A 726 19.14 -4.61 -3.34
N LEU A 727 20.17 -4.17 -4.07
CA LEU A 727 20.24 -4.12 -5.53
C LEU A 727 21.61 -4.61 -5.95
N SER A 728 21.72 -5.47 -6.98
CA SER A 728 23.02 -5.91 -7.54
C SER A 728 23.15 -5.63 -9.03
N VAL A 729 24.40 -5.52 -9.47
CA VAL A 729 24.82 -5.58 -10.88
C VAL A 729 25.86 -6.67 -11.02
N GLU A 730 25.77 -7.44 -12.09
CA GLU A 730 26.55 -8.67 -12.29
C GLU A 730 27.08 -8.75 -13.72
N ASP A 731 28.24 -9.37 -13.88
CA ASP A 731 28.80 -9.79 -15.15
C ASP A 731 29.38 -11.22 -15.04
N ALA A 732 30.12 -11.67 -16.05
CA ALA A 732 30.68 -13.03 -16.07
C ALA A 732 31.72 -13.31 -14.98
N ASP A 733 32.37 -12.27 -14.45
CA ASP A 733 33.47 -12.36 -13.50
C ASP A 733 33.01 -12.21 -12.02
N GLY A 734 31.76 -11.76 -11.77
CA GLY A 734 31.22 -11.57 -10.43
C GLY A 734 30.18 -10.47 -10.37
N GLY A 735 29.96 -9.91 -9.18
CA GLY A 735 28.96 -8.89 -8.96
C GLY A 735 29.30 -7.88 -7.87
N PHE A 736 28.51 -6.83 -7.86
CA PHE A 736 28.53 -5.78 -6.84
C PHE A 736 27.12 -5.54 -6.33
N ALA A 737 26.90 -5.70 -5.04
CA ALA A 737 25.61 -5.45 -4.38
C ALA A 737 25.66 -4.19 -3.50
N LEU A 738 24.58 -3.41 -3.55
CA LEU A 738 24.34 -2.25 -2.69
C LEU A 738 23.16 -2.55 -1.78
N LEU A 739 23.40 -2.52 -0.46
CA LEU A 739 22.44 -2.91 0.58
C LEU A 739 22.04 -1.70 1.44
N ASN A 740 20.88 -1.76 2.10
CA ASN A 740 20.40 -0.68 2.97
C ASN A 740 19.41 -1.14 4.06
N ASP A 741 19.20 -0.28 5.08
CA ASP A 741 18.32 -0.51 6.22
C ASP A 741 16.98 0.26 6.18
N GLY A 742 16.50 0.64 5.01
CA GLY A 742 15.20 1.33 4.86
C GLY A 742 15.21 2.47 3.85
N LYS A 743 16.04 2.35 2.84
CA LYS A 743 16.04 3.18 1.63
C LYS A 743 15.52 2.35 0.46
N TYR A 744 14.75 2.97 -0.44
CA TYR A 744 14.11 2.24 -1.54
C TYR A 744 14.43 2.82 -2.92
N GLY A 745 14.75 4.12 -3.00
CA GLY A 745 15.06 4.78 -4.27
C GLY A 745 16.48 4.48 -4.75
N HIS A 746 16.59 3.91 -5.93
CA HIS A 746 17.85 3.55 -6.55
C HIS A 746 17.91 4.03 -8.00
N ARG A 747 19.13 4.18 -8.52
CA ARG A 747 19.41 4.31 -9.93
C ARG A 747 20.57 3.39 -10.31
N ALA A 748 20.37 2.58 -11.34
CA ALA A 748 21.41 1.75 -11.92
C ALA A 748 21.43 1.99 -13.44
N LYS A 749 22.27 2.89 -13.92
CA LYS A 749 22.37 3.27 -15.35
C LYS A 749 23.82 3.54 -15.74
N HIS A 750 24.24 2.99 -16.88
CA HIS A 750 25.54 3.25 -17.50
C HIS A 750 26.74 3.03 -16.55
N GLY A 751 26.77 1.90 -15.85
CA GLY A 751 27.83 1.54 -14.90
C GLY A 751 27.83 2.38 -13.60
N LEU A 752 26.81 3.21 -13.38
CA LEU A 752 26.57 3.88 -12.11
C LEU A 752 25.46 3.18 -11.34
N VAL A 753 25.73 2.77 -10.12
CA VAL A 753 24.75 2.35 -9.12
C VAL A 753 24.66 3.43 -8.05
N SER A 754 23.48 3.87 -7.69
CA SER A 754 23.31 4.85 -6.62
C SER A 754 22.12 4.57 -5.72
N LEU A 755 22.27 4.94 -4.45
CA LEU A 755 21.24 4.91 -3.43
C LEU A 755 20.82 6.35 -3.11
N ASN A 756 19.53 6.63 -3.19
CA ASN A 756 18.97 7.90 -2.74
C ASN A 756 18.82 7.89 -1.23
N LEU A 757 19.57 8.73 -0.56
CA LEU A 757 19.63 8.77 0.91
C LEU A 757 18.53 9.66 1.50
N LEU A 758 18.39 10.90 0.97
CA LEU A 758 17.44 11.90 1.44
C LEU A 758 16.99 12.81 0.29
N ARG A 759 15.74 13.27 0.36
CA ARG A 759 15.16 14.22 -0.59
C ARG A 759 14.36 15.30 0.14
N SER A 760 14.34 16.53 -0.37
CA SER A 760 13.65 17.67 0.28
C SER A 760 12.67 18.34 -0.66
N PRO A 761 11.54 17.71 -1.01
CA PRO A 761 10.43 18.41 -1.64
C PRO A 761 9.86 19.48 -0.68
N VAL A 762 9.01 20.36 -1.18
CA VAL A 762 8.38 21.40 -0.36
C VAL A 762 6.86 21.41 -0.46
N TYR A 763 6.28 20.49 -1.20
CA TYR A 763 4.84 20.36 -1.35
C TYR A 763 4.46 18.86 -1.43
N PRO A 764 3.40 18.44 -0.71
CA PRO A 764 2.55 19.25 0.19
C PRO A 764 3.16 19.55 1.56
N ASP A 765 4.28 18.91 1.93
CA ASP A 765 5.01 19.15 3.16
C ASP A 765 6.20 20.12 2.93
N LYS A 766 6.13 21.31 3.50
CA LYS A 766 7.21 22.30 3.40
C LYS A 766 8.45 21.97 4.21
N THR A 767 8.35 20.95 5.06
CA THR A 767 9.38 20.54 6.01
C THR A 767 9.86 19.13 5.77
N ALA A 768 9.50 18.54 4.63
CA ALA A 768 9.83 17.18 4.27
C ALA A 768 11.30 16.83 4.52
N ASP A 769 11.51 15.71 5.22
CA ASP A 769 12.81 15.16 5.62
C ASP A 769 13.72 16.08 6.43
N ARG A 770 13.23 17.19 6.99
CA ARG A 770 14.07 18.05 7.84
C ARG A 770 14.28 17.43 9.20
N GLY A 771 15.52 17.49 9.67
CA GLY A 771 15.92 17.01 10.99
C GLY A 771 17.13 16.10 10.96
N GLU A 772 17.27 15.32 12.02
CA GLU A 772 18.29 14.30 12.13
C GLU A 772 17.82 12.99 11.48
N HIS A 773 18.68 12.42 10.65
CA HIS A 773 18.48 11.08 10.08
C HIS A 773 19.65 10.18 10.45
N ARG A 774 19.33 8.92 10.77
CA ARG A 774 20.30 7.85 10.99
C ARG A 774 19.91 6.67 10.15
N PHE A 775 20.86 6.13 9.39
CA PHE A 775 20.66 4.96 8.55
C PHE A 775 21.99 4.31 8.23
N THR A 776 21.93 3.04 7.88
CA THR A 776 23.09 2.26 7.43
C THR A 776 22.83 1.79 6.02
N TYR A 777 23.84 1.85 5.19
CA TYR A 777 23.90 1.15 3.93
C TYR A 777 25.26 0.49 3.78
N ALA A 778 25.35 -0.45 2.87
CA ALA A 778 26.56 -1.25 2.68
C ALA A 778 26.76 -1.58 1.22
N PHE A 779 27.96 -1.97 0.87
CA PHE A 779 28.21 -2.67 -0.37
C PHE A 779 28.94 -4.00 -0.13
N ARG A 780 28.76 -4.92 -1.07
CA ARG A 780 29.43 -6.20 -1.11
C ARG A 780 29.87 -6.54 -2.55
N PRO A 781 31.17 -6.73 -2.85
CA PRO A 781 31.59 -7.49 -4.00
C PRO A 781 31.29 -8.98 -3.74
N PHE A 782 30.85 -9.71 -4.77
CA PHE A 782 30.54 -11.13 -4.63
C PHE A 782 30.92 -11.91 -5.90
N GLU A 783 31.18 -13.21 -5.73
CA GLU A 783 31.50 -14.10 -6.84
C GLU A 783 30.26 -14.43 -7.67
N PHE A 784 30.47 -14.81 -8.91
CA PHE A 784 29.39 -15.29 -9.76
C PHE A 784 28.64 -16.45 -9.05
N ASP A 785 27.32 -16.50 -9.13
CA ASP A 785 26.42 -17.47 -8.47
C ASP A 785 26.32 -17.36 -6.93
N ALA A 786 26.89 -16.36 -6.27
CA ALA A 786 26.77 -16.17 -4.81
C ALA A 786 25.69 -15.15 -4.41
N LEU A 787 24.57 -15.10 -5.14
CA LEU A 787 23.45 -14.19 -4.84
C LEU A 787 22.77 -14.50 -3.50
N ASP A 788 22.76 -15.76 -3.08
CA ASP A 788 22.24 -16.19 -1.77
C ASP A 788 22.97 -15.51 -0.60
N GLU A 789 24.26 -15.24 -0.73
CA GLU A 789 25.02 -14.49 0.28
C GLU A 789 24.60 -13.00 0.31
N VAL A 790 24.28 -12.40 -0.82
CA VAL A 790 23.76 -11.01 -0.90
C VAL A 790 22.39 -10.94 -0.20
N ILE A 791 21.52 -11.91 -0.46
CA ILE A 791 20.22 -12.03 0.19
C ILE A 791 20.38 -12.18 1.70
N ALA A 792 21.29 -13.07 2.13
CA ALA A 792 21.59 -13.28 3.55
C ALA A 792 22.09 -12.00 4.22
N ASP A 793 22.96 -11.23 3.57
CA ASP A 793 23.47 -9.98 4.10
C ASP A 793 22.37 -8.90 4.16
N GLY A 794 21.41 -8.89 3.23
CA GLY A 794 20.21 -8.06 3.30
C GLY A 794 19.45 -8.29 4.61
N TYR A 795 19.19 -9.55 4.96
CA TYR A 795 18.56 -9.92 6.24
C TYR A 795 19.44 -9.55 7.44
N ARG A 796 20.74 -9.86 7.41
CA ARG A 796 21.68 -9.54 8.49
C ARG A 796 21.73 -8.05 8.79
N LEU A 797 21.73 -7.20 7.78
CA LEU A 797 21.74 -5.74 7.92
C LEU A 797 20.44 -5.20 8.54
N ASN A 798 19.30 -5.80 8.22
CA ASN A 798 17.98 -5.34 8.62
C ASN A 798 17.45 -5.97 9.93
N GLN A 799 18.00 -7.11 10.36
CA GLN A 799 17.63 -7.80 11.61
C GLN A 799 18.89 -8.12 12.41
N PRO A 800 19.40 -7.18 13.22
CA PRO A 800 20.61 -7.38 14.01
C PRO A 800 20.41 -8.48 15.07
N LEU A 801 21.51 -9.17 15.47
CA LEU A 801 21.49 -10.11 16.57
C LEU A 801 21.06 -9.42 17.88
N ARG A 802 20.24 -10.13 18.66
CA ARG A 802 19.94 -9.75 20.05
C ARG A 802 20.82 -10.53 21.01
N LEU A 803 21.20 -9.93 22.12
CA LEU A 803 21.85 -10.61 23.22
C LEU A 803 20.83 -10.91 24.32
N ALA A 804 20.69 -12.17 24.69
CA ALA A 804 19.70 -12.59 25.67
C ALA A 804 20.27 -13.63 26.66
N ALA A 805 19.87 -13.57 27.91
CA ALA A 805 20.26 -14.54 28.96
C ALA A 805 19.30 -15.78 28.92
N VAL A 806 19.28 -16.47 27.79
CA VAL A 806 18.42 -17.63 27.55
C VAL A 806 19.23 -18.87 27.23
N ALA A 807 18.68 -20.06 27.49
CA ALA A 807 19.33 -21.30 27.08
C ALA A 807 19.44 -21.40 25.56
N PRO A 808 20.57 -21.85 25.03
CA PRO A 808 20.71 -22.09 23.60
C PRO A 808 19.63 -23.05 23.08
N PHE A 809 19.13 -22.78 21.86
CA PHE A 809 18.20 -23.66 21.16
C PHE A 809 18.52 -23.75 19.67
N ALA A 810 18.24 -24.92 19.09
CA ALA A 810 18.44 -25.16 17.68
C ALA A 810 17.45 -24.38 16.81
N PRO A 811 17.69 -24.20 15.51
CA PRO A 811 16.80 -23.52 14.60
C PRO A 811 15.34 -23.97 14.74
N LEU A 812 14.41 -23.01 14.85
CA LEU A 812 12.97 -23.31 14.84
C LEU A 812 12.59 -23.93 13.50
N ALA A 813 13.13 -23.42 12.40
CA ALA A 813 13.02 -23.98 11.07
C ALA A 813 14.23 -23.59 10.21
N SER A 814 14.63 -24.47 9.32
CA SER A 814 15.69 -24.26 8.34
C SER A 814 15.48 -25.13 7.10
N THR A 815 15.99 -24.70 5.97
CA THR A 815 16.01 -25.43 4.70
C THR A 815 17.43 -25.87 4.38
N ASP A 816 17.57 -26.94 3.58
CA ASP A 816 18.89 -27.43 3.14
C ASP A 816 19.42 -26.61 1.95
N ASP A 817 18.52 -26.00 1.15
CA ASP A 817 18.88 -25.12 0.05
C ASP A 817 18.85 -23.65 0.54
N PRO A 818 19.98 -22.91 0.52
CA PRO A 818 20.04 -21.53 0.97
C PRO A 818 19.21 -20.57 0.10
N GLY A 819 18.82 -20.96 -1.12
CA GLY A 819 17.91 -20.20 -1.99
C GLY A 819 16.44 -20.30 -1.58
N VAL A 820 16.09 -21.20 -0.63
CA VAL A 820 14.73 -21.28 -0.09
C VAL A 820 14.70 -20.68 1.31
N ILE A 821 14.08 -19.53 1.44
CA ILE A 821 14.03 -18.75 2.67
C ILE A 821 12.76 -19.05 3.45
N VAL A 822 12.86 -19.39 4.73
CA VAL A 822 11.72 -19.41 5.67
C VAL A 822 11.49 -17.98 6.14
N GLU A 823 10.79 -17.19 5.35
CA GLU A 823 10.66 -15.74 5.58
C GLU A 823 9.83 -15.43 6.82
N THR A 824 8.77 -16.20 7.11
CA THR A 824 7.87 -15.95 8.24
C THR A 824 7.68 -17.19 9.09
N ILE A 825 7.79 -17.04 10.39
CA ILE A 825 7.35 -18.01 11.42
C ILE A 825 6.37 -17.29 12.33
N LYS A 826 5.13 -17.77 12.40
CA LYS A 826 4.09 -17.08 13.18
C LYS A 826 3.07 -18.06 13.80
N PRO A 827 2.33 -17.64 14.84
CA PRO A 827 1.11 -18.35 15.25
C PRO A 827 0.08 -18.38 14.12
N ALA A 828 -0.65 -19.47 13.98
CA ALA A 828 -1.70 -19.63 12.98
C ALA A 828 -2.83 -18.59 13.16
N GLU A 829 -3.42 -18.10 12.07
CA GLU A 829 -4.59 -17.18 12.12
C GLU A 829 -5.82 -17.92 12.69
N HIS A 830 -5.94 -19.18 12.37
CA HIS A 830 -7.07 -20.01 12.78
C HIS A 830 -6.60 -21.23 13.54
N GLY A 831 -7.21 -21.48 14.72
CA GLY A 831 -6.84 -22.63 15.53
C GLY A 831 -5.50 -22.47 16.25
N ALA A 832 -4.91 -23.61 16.61
CA ALA A 832 -3.61 -23.67 17.26
C ALA A 832 -2.53 -24.15 16.29
N GLY A 833 -1.28 -23.80 16.57
CA GLY A 833 -0.12 -24.21 15.78
C GLY A 833 0.71 -23.06 15.28
N ALA A 834 1.65 -23.39 14.41
CA ALA A 834 2.54 -22.40 13.78
C ALA A 834 2.41 -22.48 12.25
N VAL A 835 2.56 -21.33 11.62
CA VAL A 835 2.62 -21.19 10.16
C VAL A 835 4.01 -20.79 9.77
N LEU A 836 4.55 -21.50 8.78
CA LEU A 836 5.81 -21.20 8.11
C LEU A 836 5.51 -20.74 6.70
N ARG A 837 6.00 -19.55 6.30
CA ARG A 837 5.93 -19.07 4.92
C ARG A 837 7.31 -19.04 4.32
N LEU A 838 7.47 -19.81 3.25
CA LEU A 838 8.74 -19.98 2.54
C LEU A 838 8.62 -19.39 1.14
N TYR A 839 9.74 -18.96 0.58
CA TYR A 839 9.80 -18.61 -0.84
C TYR A 839 11.14 -19.02 -1.45
N GLU A 840 11.13 -19.35 -2.74
CA GLU A 840 12.34 -19.53 -3.54
C GLU A 840 12.86 -18.17 -3.97
N SER A 841 14.11 -17.83 -3.66
CA SER A 841 14.64 -16.46 -3.76
C SER A 841 15.58 -16.21 -4.94
N LEU A 842 16.03 -17.26 -5.62
CA LEU A 842 17.05 -17.19 -6.67
C LEU A 842 16.48 -17.25 -8.10
N GLY A 843 15.16 -17.49 -8.25
CA GLY A 843 14.49 -17.63 -9.53
C GLY A 843 14.77 -18.94 -10.25
N ARG A 844 14.89 -20.04 -9.51
CA ARG A 844 15.17 -21.38 -10.06
C ARG A 844 14.20 -22.45 -9.57
N THR A 845 14.07 -23.52 -10.32
CA THR A 845 13.38 -24.72 -9.83
C THR A 845 14.31 -25.48 -8.89
N THR A 846 13.85 -25.79 -7.69
CA THR A 846 14.64 -26.51 -6.69
C THR A 846 13.77 -27.41 -5.81
N ALA A 847 14.41 -28.29 -5.04
CA ALA A 847 13.77 -29.10 -4.02
C ALA A 847 14.64 -29.10 -2.77
N THR A 848 14.04 -28.90 -1.62
CA THR A 848 14.72 -28.84 -0.32
C THR A 848 13.96 -29.61 0.74
N ALA A 849 14.67 -30.08 1.77
CA ALA A 849 14.03 -30.50 3.01
C ALA A 849 13.82 -29.30 3.93
N LEU A 850 12.72 -29.29 4.66
CA LEU A 850 12.43 -28.36 5.75
C LEU A 850 12.61 -29.08 7.08
N THR A 851 13.65 -28.72 7.81
CA THR A 851 13.89 -29.20 9.17
C THR A 851 13.27 -28.23 10.17
N THR A 852 12.52 -28.75 11.16
CA THR A 852 11.92 -27.93 12.21
C THR A 852 11.98 -28.58 13.58
N THR A 853 12.24 -27.77 14.61
CA THR A 853 12.17 -28.15 16.02
C THR A 853 10.81 -27.82 16.66
N ILE A 854 9.90 -27.16 15.93
CA ILE A 854 8.54 -26.87 16.40
C ILE A 854 7.76 -28.17 16.54
N PRO A 855 7.28 -28.54 17.74
CA PRO A 855 6.56 -29.79 17.95
C PRO A 855 5.24 -29.79 17.20
N HIS A 856 5.09 -30.71 16.27
CA HIS A 856 3.87 -30.86 15.48
C HIS A 856 3.45 -32.30 15.31
N ARG A 857 2.17 -32.52 15.01
CA ARG A 857 1.58 -33.82 14.68
C ARG A 857 1.51 -34.01 13.17
N THR A 858 1.03 -32.99 12.47
CA THR A 858 0.88 -33.00 11.02
C THR A 858 1.41 -31.68 10.45
N ALA A 859 1.90 -31.75 9.23
CA ALA A 859 2.22 -30.58 8.41
C ALA A 859 1.27 -30.55 7.23
N THR A 860 0.63 -29.39 7.02
CA THR A 860 -0.38 -29.18 5.98
C THR A 860 0.05 -27.98 5.13
N GLU A 861 0.08 -28.15 3.83
CA GLU A 861 0.26 -27.05 2.91
C GLU A 861 -1.04 -26.24 2.82
N THR A 862 -0.92 -24.92 2.86
CA THR A 862 -2.04 -23.99 2.80
C THR A 862 -1.81 -22.93 1.75
N ASP A 863 -2.88 -22.23 1.36
CA ASP A 863 -2.74 -20.97 0.63
C ASP A 863 -2.21 -19.83 1.54
N LEU A 864 -2.10 -18.62 1.00
CA LEU A 864 -1.61 -17.47 1.77
C LEU A 864 -2.60 -16.98 2.86
N LEU A 865 -3.86 -17.41 2.80
CA LEU A 865 -4.88 -17.20 3.84
C LEU A 865 -4.93 -18.32 4.87
N GLU A 866 -3.97 -19.24 4.84
CA GLU A 866 -3.85 -20.41 5.72
C GLU A 866 -4.98 -21.45 5.57
N ARG A 867 -5.67 -21.48 4.42
CA ARG A 867 -6.69 -22.50 4.11
C ARG A 867 -5.99 -23.76 3.59
N PRO A 868 -6.35 -24.94 4.08
CA PRO A 868 -5.65 -26.17 3.75
C PRO A 868 -5.78 -26.54 2.27
N ILE A 869 -4.66 -26.91 1.64
CA ILE A 869 -4.55 -27.44 0.28
C ILE A 869 -4.35 -28.96 0.32
N GLY A 870 -3.42 -29.42 1.17
CA GLY A 870 -3.09 -30.85 1.26
C GLY A 870 -1.98 -31.13 2.26
N PRO A 871 -1.60 -32.42 2.46
CA PRO A 871 -0.49 -32.76 3.33
C PRO A 871 0.84 -32.27 2.76
N ALA A 872 1.71 -31.74 3.61
CA ALA A 872 3.07 -31.32 3.24
C ALA A 872 4.10 -32.41 3.59
N ASP A 873 4.93 -32.81 2.62
CA ASP A 873 6.09 -33.63 2.85
C ASP A 873 7.32 -32.78 3.16
N LEU A 874 7.63 -32.61 4.43
CA LEU A 874 8.75 -31.76 4.86
C LEU A 874 10.12 -32.31 4.46
N SER A 875 10.21 -33.61 4.10
CA SER A 875 11.47 -34.19 3.64
C SER A 875 11.83 -33.80 2.20
N ARG A 876 10.85 -33.29 1.43
CA ARG A 876 11.03 -32.85 0.05
C ARG A 876 9.95 -31.85 -0.37
N LEU A 877 10.26 -30.58 -0.26
CA LEU A 877 9.44 -29.49 -0.78
C LEU A 877 10.00 -29.05 -2.14
N GLU A 878 9.19 -29.14 -3.18
CA GLU A 878 9.56 -28.68 -4.53
C GLU A 878 9.09 -27.26 -4.74
N PHE A 879 9.92 -26.43 -5.37
CA PHE A 879 9.65 -25.05 -5.68
C PHE A 879 9.87 -24.76 -7.16
N THR A 880 8.96 -24.00 -7.76
CA THR A 880 9.20 -23.30 -9.03
C THR A 880 9.86 -21.94 -8.74
N PRO A 881 10.40 -21.24 -9.77
CA PRO A 881 11.02 -19.93 -9.57
C PRO A 881 10.12 -18.96 -8.79
N PHE A 882 10.65 -18.35 -7.75
CA PHE A 882 9.99 -17.37 -6.87
C PHE A 882 8.69 -17.84 -6.20
N GLN A 883 8.41 -19.14 -6.20
CA GLN A 883 7.20 -19.66 -5.59
C GLN A 883 7.17 -19.42 -4.09
N ILE A 884 6.02 -18.96 -3.58
CA ILE A 884 5.70 -18.86 -2.17
C ILE A 884 4.93 -20.11 -1.74
N ARG A 885 5.35 -20.76 -0.65
CA ARG A 885 4.63 -21.87 -0.03
C ARG A 885 4.36 -21.58 1.44
N THR A 886 3.19 -21.98 1.91
CA THR A 886 2.80 -21.81 3.31
C THR A 886 2.51 -23.17 3.93
N ILE A 887 3.14 -23.46 5.07
CA ILE A 887 3.01 -24.73 5.78
C ILE A 887 2.44 -24.46 7.17
N HIS A 888 1.31 -25.07 7.48
CA HIS A 888 0.73 -25.08 8.82
C HIS A 888 1.19 -26.33 9.58
N LEU A 889 1.80 -26.12 10.74
CA LEU A 889 2.24 -27.14 11.67
C LEU A 889 1.21 -27.27 12.80
N GLU A 890 0.37 -28.32 12.75
CA GLU A 890 -0.58 -28.60 13.82
C GLU A 890 0.13 -29.11 15.09
N PRO A 891 -0.15 -28.58 16.28
CA PRO A 891 0.52 -28.98 17.49
C PRO A 891 0.16 -30.45 17.87
N ARG A 892 1.08 -31.13 18.52
CA ARG A 892 0.75 -32.38 19.23
C ARG A 892 -0.19 -31.99 20.39
N CYS A 893 -1.32 -32.69 20.55
CA CYS A 893 -2.12 -32.57 21.76
C CYS A 893 -1.23 -32.91 22.96
N LEU A 894 -0.74 -31.91 23.66
CA LEU A 894 -0.13 -32.14 24.96
C LEU A 894 -1.26 -32.61 25.85
N ASN A 895 -1.25 -33.91 26.23
CA ASN A 895 -2.11 -34.40 27.29
C ASN A 895 -1.89 -33.46 28.49
N PRO A 896 -2.94 -32.88 29.06
CA PRO A 896 -2.78 -32.08 30.26
C PRO A 896 -2.02 -32.88 31.29
N PRO A 897 -1.04 -32.31 31.99
CA PRO A 897 -0.28 -33.06 32.99
C PRO A 897 -1.30 -33.73 33.94
N ALA A 898 -1.20 -35.05 34.09
CA ALA A 898 -2.13 -35.82 34.88
C ALA A 898 -2.30 -35.13 36.23
N ARG A 899 -3.48 -34.59 36.48
CA ARG A 899 -3.80 -33.98 37.77
C ARG A 899 -3.46 -35.03 38.83
N ARG A 900 -2.43 -34.79 39.61
CA ARG A 900 -2.15 -35.60 40.81
C ARG A 900 -3.46 -35.62 41.61
N ARG A 901 -4.08 -36.78 41.65
CA ARG A 901 -5.23 -37.00 42.54
C ARG A 901 -4.73 -36.81 43.97
N SER A 902 -5.07 -35.65 44.52
CA SER A 902 -4.99 -35.41 45.95
C SER A 902 -5.99 -36.39 46.63
N ALA A 903 -5.50 -37.14 47.59
CA ALA A 903 -6.30 -38.05 48.38
C ALA A 903 -7.46 -37.30 49.11
N PRO A 904 -8.62 -37.92 49.33
CA PRO A 904 -9.72 -37.25 49.94
C PRO A 904 -9.49 -37.05 51.46
N SER A 905 -9.50 -35.80 51.88
CA SER A 905 -9.64 -35.44 53.28
C SER A 905 -11.11 -35.40 53.66
N ALA A 906 -11.45 -35.93 54.82
CA ALA A 906 -12.75 -36.14 55.44
C ALA A 906 -13.47 -34.81 55.76
N PRO A 907 -14.82 -34.81 55.94
CA PRO A 907 -15.61 -33.58 56.01
C PRO A 907 -15.67 -32.97 57.42
N SER A 908 -15.63 -31.69 57.53
CA SER A 908 -16.05 -30.97 58.76
C SER A 908 -17.18 -30.00 58.38
N ARG A 909 -18.19 -29.97 59.32
CA ARG A 909 -19.50 -29.35 59.19
C ARG A 909 -19.51 -27.87 59.45
N SER A 910 -20.51 -27.23 58.85
CA SER A 910 -21.42 -26.16 59.33
C SER A 910 -20.93 -24.69 59.32
N GLY A 911 -21.75 -23.84 58.71
CA GLY A 911 -21.81 -22.40 59.01
C GLY A 911 -22.52 -21.60 57.90
N ARG A 912 -23.79 -21.23 58.20
CA ARG A 912 -24.71 -20.45 57.30
C ARG A 912 -24.30 -18.99 57.09
N ARG A 913 -24.47 -18.54 55.83
CA ARG A 913 -25.03 -17.30 55.26
C ARG A 913 -24.93 -15.94 56.00
N PRO A 914 -25.07 -14.75 55.33
CA PRO A 914 -25.52 -14.43 53.97
C PRO A 914 -24.69 -13.32 53.24
N SER A 915 -24.99 -13.17 51.96
CA SER A 915 -24.62 -12.01 51.12
C SER A 915 -25.44 -10.75 51.48
N PRO A 916 -25.00 -9.52 51.12
CA PRO A 916 -25.50 -8.94 49.88
C PRO A 916 -24.52 -8.06 49.12
N TRP A 917 -24.68 -8.06 47.84
CA TRP A 917 -24.07 -7.14 46.91
C TRP A 917 -24.98 -5.94 46.61
N SER A 918 -24.41 -4.72 46.50
CA SER A 918 -24.95 -3.59 45.73
C SER A 918 -23.77 -2.74 45.23
N PRO A 919 -23.82 -2.18 44.02
CA PRO A 919 -22.73 -1.44 43.43
C PRO A 919 -22.74 0.05 43.84
N PRO A 920 -21.59 0.77 43.79
CA PRO A 920 -21.57 2.19 44.03
C PRO A 920 -21.77 3.02 42.76
N ALA A 921 -22.48 4.11 42.94
CA ALA A 921 -22.93 5.08 41.98
C ALA A 921 -21.77 6.00 41.49
N SER A 922 -21.99 6.52 40.28
CA SER A 922 -21.25 7.55 39.59
C SER A 922 -21.02 8.81 40.41
N ALA A 923 -19.79 9.28 40.44
CA ALA A 923 -19.45 10.65 40.81
C ALA A 923 -19.24 11.53 39.57
N ARG A 924 -20.14 12.48 39.38
CA ARG A 924 -19.96 13.62 38.49
C ARG A 924 -19.02 14.62 39.17
N THR A 925 -17.99 15.05 38.47
CA THR A 925 -17.26 16.26 38.84
C THR A 925 -17.29 17.24 37.69
N SER A 926 -18.03 18.33 37.91
CA SER A 926 -17.99 19.56 37.11
C SER A 926 -16.70 20.33 37.43
N CYS A 927 -16.01 20.83 36.45
CA CYS A 927 -15.07 21.94 36.62
C CYS A 927 -15.23 22.93 35.49
N SER A 928 -15.48 24.16 35.93
CA SER A 928 -15.72 25.36 35.10
C SER A 928 -14.43 26.13 34.86
N ARG A 929 -14.32 26.74 33.69
CA ARG A 929 -13.66 28.00 33.33
C ARG A 929 -12.18 28.25 33.76
N ARG A 930 -11.29 28.33 32.83
CA ARG A 930 -10.77 29.59 32.22
C ARG A 930 -10.18 29.32 30.84
#